data_97e4bce6f17469da187778405f1bb4f7
#
_entry.id   97e4bce6f17469da187778405f1bb4f7
#
_cell.length_a   1.000
_cell.length_b   1.000
_cell.length_c   1.000
_cell.angle_alpha   90.00
_cell.angle_beta   90.00
_cell.angle_gamma   90.00
#
_symmetry.space_group_name_H-M   'P 1'
#
loop_
_entity.id
_entity.type
_entity.pdbx_description
1 polymer ?
#
loop_
_entity_poly.entity_id
_entity_poly.type
_entity_poly.pdbx_seq_one_letter_code
_entity_poly.pdbx_strand_id
1 'polypeptide(L)'
;MCCFESVLNKTKGWSFESLLPRGPFSFFLVRFSLGVVFAALSLERVRWCTVSKQELSKCKDMSNAFAGAGILPPLECVEGESAANCTQMIKNYLADAVTLDGRWIYQAGKEYGLKPVVGEVYDQEIGTSYYAVAVVRTGSNITINSLKGIRSCHTGINRTAGWNVPVGYLIDSGRLPAMGCDLPKAVSDYFSASCIPGANSANYPTSLCQVCKGDSSGQNKCQGNSQEQYYDYSGAFRCLAEDAGEVAFVKHSTVPENTDGRTLFTWAQQLRSKDFQLLCRNGSTADVTEWRTCHLARVPARAVVVRPDTDGAAVFQLLNQGQQRFNGVGTQFQMFDSTAYGAQNLMFRDSTTELVAVTSQNYQAWLGDEYLHVMQALSCDPNTLPESLNWCVVSTEEIWKCGEMGTAFRNKDLKPEIQCISAKTKEECMEMIEKKEIDVVALDGADIYIAGKTYGLVPAAGESFSAEDNNNAYYAVALVKRNPSNAFTINDLKGKKSCHTGLGRTAGWNIPIGMLIKKGFINPRDCNIPQAVSEFFSASCVPSAEQHNYPSTLCQLCIGDNSENNKCSASSQERYYSYSGAFRCLAEDAGDVAFVKHSTVFENTDGKNTESWARDLKSSDFQLLCRNGARAEVTQFAQCHLARVPAQAIMVHPDTNIFALYGLLDKAQEYFGNNSNRNGFKMFDSSAFQGKDLIFKDSAVKIVPVEERRTYAEWLGSEYVESLEGMQTPQCSGAGNKLTQQHLLVITFVPFIILGQLQGLD
;
A
#
# COMPACT_ATOMS: atom_id res chain seq x y z
N MET A 1 0.72 14.48 31.44
CA MET A 1 -0.67 14.30 31.84
C MET A 1 -0.74 13.72 33.26
N CYS A 2 -0.17 14.43 34.20
CA CYS A 2 -0.20 14.16 35.64
C CYS A 2 -0.03 15.53 36.32
N CYS A 3 -1.12 16.05 36.87
CA CYS A 3 -1.23 17.19 37.80
C CYS A 3 -2.46 18.07 37.50
N PHE A 4 -3.67 17.47 37.47
CA PHE A 4 -4.92 18.27 37.49
C PHE A 4 -6.12 17.53 38.10
N GLU A 5 -5.92 16.52 38.95
CA GLU A 5 -7.01 15.78 39.63
C GLU A 5 -7.02 15.88 41.15
N SER A 6 -6.53 16.97 41.75
CA SER A 6 -6.49 17.08 43.21
C SER A 6 -7.23 18.29 43.79
N VAL A 7 -8.14 18.97 43.07
CA VAL A 7 -8.84 20.16 43.61
C VAL A 7 -10.39 20.06 43.64
N LEU A 8 -10.98 18.91 43.29
CA LEU A 8 -12.45 18.80 43.27
C LEU A 8 -13.04 17.74 44.21
N ASN A 9 -12.45 17.52 45.39
CA ASN A 9 -13.03 16.61 46.37
C ASN A 9 -12.86 17.10 47.82
N LYS A 10 -13.33 18.31 48.13
CA LYS A 10 -13.59 18.73 49.51
C LYS A 10 -14.64 19.85 49.53
N THR A 11 -15.92 19.50 49.47
CA THR A 11 -17.01 20.19 50.18
C THR A 11 -18.23 19.26 50.25
N LYS A 12 -18.22 18.39 51.25
CA LYS A 12 -19.43 17.78 51.77
C LYS A 12 -19.89 18.54 53.02
N GLY A 13 -21.15 18.88 53.02
CA GLY A 13 -21.95 19.06 54.22
C GLY A 13 -22.13 20.50 54.67
N TRP A 14 -23.35 20.98 54.42
CA TRP A 14 -24.18 21.69 55.41
C TRP A 14 -25.60 21.75 54.84
N SER A 15 -26.50 21.03 55.46
CA SER A 15 -27.96 21.17 55.37
C SER A 15 -28.40 22.33 56.27
N PHE A 16 -29.29 23.17 55.75
CA PHE A 16 -30.19 23.97 56.61
C PHE A 16 -31.55 24.02 55.94
N GLU A 17 -32.51 23.40 56.60
CA GLU A 17 -33.94 23.57 56.42
C GLU A 17 -34.45 24.86 57.10
N SER A 18 -35.57 25.34 56.54
CA SER A 18 -36.61 26.18 57.10
C SER A 18 -36.37 27.69 57.18
N LEU A 19 -37.17 28.38 56.40
CA LEU A 19 -38.20 29.37 56.85
C LEU A 19 -38.74 30.15 55.65
N LEU A 20 -40.00 29.89 55.28
CA LEU A 20 -40.81 30.75 54.41
C LEU A 20 -41.29 31.99 55.14
N PRO A 21 -41.52 33.12 54.43
CA PRO A 21 -42.88 33.57 54.24
C PRO A 21 -43.27 33.99 52.82
N ARG A 22 -44.56 33.86 52.54
CA ARG A 22 -45.26 34.10 51.28
C ARG A 22 -45.45 35.58 50.97
N GLY A 23 -45.26 35.98 49.70
CA GLY A 23 -45.73 37.24 49.14
C GLY A 23 -45.47 37.33 47.65
N PRO A 24 -46.38 37.84 46.79
CA PRO A 24 -46.31 37.70 45.35
C PRO A 24 -45.49 38.85 44.76
N PHE A 25 -44.40 38.48 44.03
CA PHE A 25 -43.70 39.43 43.16
C PHE A 25 -43.35 38.70 41.85
N SER A 26 -43.77 39.31 40.75
CA SER A 26 -43.40 38.94 39.37
C SER A 26 -41.91 38.92 39.20
N PHE A 27 -41.34 37.76 38.88
CA PHE A 27 -39.93 37.65 38.50
C PHE A 27 -39.78 37.70 36.98
N PHE A 28 -39.20 38.77 36.49
CA PHE A 28 -38.51 38.87 35.21
C PHE A 28 -37.31 37.90 35.23
N LEU A 29 -37.39 36.83 34.49
CA LEU A 29 -36.25 35.92 34.23
C LEU A 29 -35.31 36.58 33.24
N VAL A 30 -34.28 37.24 33.71
CA VAL A 30 -33.08 37.59 32.93
C VAL A 30 -32.24 36.33 32.84
N ARG A 31 -32.31 35.68 31.69
CA ARG A 31 -31.36 34.62 31.33
C ARG A 31 -30.00 35.25 31.08
N PHE A 32 -29.09 35.14 32.03
CA PHE A 32 -27.64 35.30 31.76
C PHE A 32 -27.17 34.04 31.01
N SER A 33 -27.08 34.13 29.65
CA SER A 33 -26.30 33.21 28.89
C SER A 33 -24.82 33.52 29.17
N LEU A 34 -24.15 32.68 29.97
CA LEU A 34 -22.71 32.62 29.96
C LEU A 34 -22.28 32.05 28.59
N GLY A 35 -22.12 32.93 27.62
CA GLY A 35 -21.36 32.62 26.43
C GLY A 35 -19.89 32.48 26.84
N VAL A 36 -19.39 31.25 26.90
CA VAL A 36 -17.95 31.02 26.88
C VAL A 36 -17.49 31.45 25.50
N VAL A 37 -17.05 32.68 25.38
CA VAL A 37 -16.30 33.16 24.22
C VAL A 37 -14.96 32.42 24.29
N PHE A 38 -14.81 31.35 23.52
CA PHE A 38 -13.49 30.92 23.12
C PHE A 38 -12.89 32.07 22.29
N ALA A 39 -12.09 32.91 22.93
CA ALA A 39 -11.21 33.80 22.23
C ALA A 39 -10.25 32.89 21.45
N ALA A 40 -10.50 32.72 20.15
CA ALA A 40 -9.48 32.23 19.25
C ALA A 40 -8.26 33.13 19.47
N LEU A 41 -7.15 32.55 19.91
CA LEU A 41 -5.88 33.24 19.98
C LEU A 41 -5.56 33.70 18.55
N SER A 42 -5.88 34.98 18.25
CA SER A 42 -5.49 35.58 16.98
C SER A 42 -3.97 35.56 16.93
N LEU A 43 -3.40 35.06 15.83
CA LEU A 43 -1.97 35.13 15.58
C LEU A 43 -1.53 36.59 15.70
N GLU A 44 -0.70 36.91 16.69
CA GLU A 44 -0.18 38.29 16.91
C GLU A 44 0.66 38.73 15.70
N ARG A 45 1.33 37.81 15.02
CA ARG A 45 2.17 38.00 13.83
C ARG A 45 2.41 36.66 13.13
N VAL A 46 2.82 36.71 11.85
CA VAL A 46 3.28 35.54 11.08
C VAL A 46 4.76 35.70 10.77
N ARG A 47 5.60 34.83 11.33
CA ARG A 47 7.03 34.77 11.03
C ARG A 47 7.25 33.86 9.83
N TRP A 48 7.53 34.46 8.69
CA TRP A 48 7.75 33.73 7.42
C TRP A 48 9.21 33.36 7.27
N CYS A 49 9.51 32.07 7.15
CA CYS A 49 10.85 31.57 6.91
C CYS A 49 11.18 31.64 5.41
N THR A 50 12.37 32.14 5.07
CA THR A 50 12.87 32.29 3.72
C THR A 50 14.05 31.37 3.46
N VAL A 51 14.06 30.69 2.31
CA VAL A 51 15.06 29.64 1.98
C VAL A 51 16.30 30.20 1.24
N SER A 52 16.36 31.50 1.03
CA SER A 52 17.50 32.19 0.39
C SER A 52 17.51 33.67 0.71
N LYS A 53 18.66 34.33 0.46
CA LYS A 53 18.81 35.78 0.61
C LYS A 53 17.90 36.57 -0.33
N GLN A 54 17.66 36.06 -1.55
CA GLN A 54 16.73 36.67 -2.51
C GLN A 54 15.30 36.57 -2.00
N GLU A 55 14.89 35.43 -1.43
CA GLU A 55 13.58 35.31 -0.79
C GLU A 55 13.43 36.25 0.40
N LEU A 56 14.49 36.41 1.21
CA LEU A 56 14.48 37.33 2.35
C LEU A 56 14.25 38.77 1.88
N SER A 57 14.87 39.18 0.77
CA SER A 57 14.62 40.52 0.19
C SER A 57 13.17 40.67 -0.28
N LYS A 58 12.64 39.71 -1.03
CA LYS A 58 11.24 39.72 -1.48
C LYS A 58 10.25 39.69 -0.32
N CYS A 59 10.53 38.88 0.72
CA CYS A 59 9.71 38.82 1.92
C CYS A 59 9.66 40.17 2.66
N LYS A 60 10.78 40.88 2.79
CA LYS A 60 10.82 42.19 3.42
C LYS A 60 9.99 43.23 2.64
N ASP A 61 10.06 43.21 1.32
CA ASP A 61 9.23 44.10 0.48
C ASP A 61 7.75 43.73 0.60
N MET A 62 7.42 42.43 0.68
CA MET A 62 6.06 41.96 0.96
C MET A 62 5.57 42.41 2.32
N SER A 63 6.40 42.28 3.36
CA SER A 63 6.08 42.73 4.73
C SER A 63 5.80 44.26 4.76
N ASN A 64 6.64 45.06 4.09
CA ASN A 64 6.47 46.52 4.01
C ASN A 64 5.20 46.90 3.23
N ALA A 65 4.94 46.23 2.11
CA ALA A 65 3.74 46.43 1.31
C ALA A 65 2.46 46.09 2.10
N PHE A 66 2.45 44.99 2.81
CA PHE A 66 1.33 44.55 3.65
C PHE A 66 1.09 45.51 4.82
N ALA A 67 2.16 45.93 5.50
CA ALA A 67 2.06 46.94 6.57
C ALA A 67 1.53 48.29 6.07
N GLY A 68 2.05 48.76 4.93
CA GLY A 68 1.57 50.00 4.29
C GLY A 68 0.10 49.93 3.84
N ALA A 69 -0.40 48.73 3.56
CA ALA A 69 -1.80 48.48 3.21
C ALA A 69 -2.70 48.17 4.41
N GLY A 70 -2.14 48.11 5.63
CA GLY A 70 -2.89 47.79 6.85
C GLY A 70 -3.37 46.33 6.91
N ILE A 71 -2.67 45.40 6.26
CA ILE A 71 -3.00 44.00 6.27
C ILE A 71 -2.49 43.35 7.58
N LEU A 72 -3.35 42.61 8.25
CA LEU A 72 -3.07 41.95 9.53
C LEU A 72 -3.30 40.44 9.42
N PRO A 73 -2.60 39.63 10.27
CA PRO A 73 -1.56 40.02 11.24
C PRO A 73 -0.26 40.47 10.55
N PRO A 74 0.64 41.20 11.27
CA PRO A 74 1.92 41.62 10.70
C PRO A 74 2.76 40.45 10.22
N LEU A 75 3.42 40.62 9.06
CA LEU A 75 4.33 39.64 8.46
C LEU A 75 5.77 40.00 8.88
N GLU A 76 6.46 39.06 9.51
CA GLU A 76 7.90 39.15 9.83
C GLU A 76 8.70 38.13 9.00
N CYS A 77 9.85 38.53 8.49
CA CYS A 77 10.70 37.68 7.67
C CYS A 77 11.86 37.14 8.50
N VAL A 78 12.01 35.82 8.49
CA VAL A 78 13.08 35.09 9.19
C VAL A 78 13.97 34.38 8.19
N GLU A 79 15.28 34.54 8.28
CA GLU A 79 16.26 33.90 7.40
C GLU A 79 16.48 32.44 7.81
N GLY A 80 16.24 31.49 6.91
CA GLY A 80 16.34 30.05 7.17
C GLY A 80 17.33 29.31 6.28
N GLU A 81 17.97 29.94 5.31
CA GLU A 81 19.00 29.40 4.43
C GLU A 81 18.59 28.23 3.53
N SER A 82 17.66 27.37 3.96
CA SER A 82 17.17 26.21 3.21
C SER A 82 15.77 25.78 3.63
N ALA A 83 15.09 24.99 2.79
CA ALA A 83 13.80 24.39 3.13
C ALA A 83 13.88 23.49 4.37
N ALA A 84 14.95 22.68 4.47
CA ALA A 84 15.19 21.80 5.63
C ALA A 84 15.33 22.61 6.93
N ASN A 85 16.12 23.69 6.92
CA ASN A 85 16.28 24.55 8.08
C ASN A 85 14.95 25.25 8.44
N CYS A 86 14.21 25.76 7.45
CA CYS A 86 12.90 26.38 7.68
C CYS A 86 11.90 25.42 8.33
N THR A 87 11.82 24.16 7.89
CA THR A 87 10.90 23.18 8.49
C THR A 87 11.26 22.89 9.95
N GLN A 88 12.57 22.79 10.26
CA GLN A 88 13.06 22.63 11.61
C GLN A 88 12.79 23.87 12.50
N MET A 89 12.97 25.08 11.93
CA MET A 89 12.66 26.34 12.65
C MET A 89 11.17 26.45 12.98
N ILE A 90 10.29 26.04 12.06
CA ILE A 90 8.84 26.01 12.30
C ILE A 90 8.51 25.00 13.40
N LYS A 91 9.09 23.79 13.37
CA LYS A 91 8.94 22.79 14.44
C LYS A 91 9.35 23.35 15.80
N ASN A 92 10.43 24.13 15.84
CA ASN A 92 11.02 24.69 17.08
C ASN A 92 10.42 26.05 17.47
N TYR A 93 9.30 26.48 16.88
CA TYR A 93 8.63 27.76 17.16
C TYR A 93 9.50 29.02 16.89
N LEU A 94 10.52 28.90 16.03
CA LEU A 94 11.35 30.02 15.61
C LEU A 94 10.79 30.74 14.36
N ALA A 95 9.98 30.04 13.58
CA ALA A 95 9.20 30.53 12.46
C ALA A 95 7.80 29.91 12.48
N ASP A 96 6.87 30.43 11.65
CA ASP A 96 5.48 29.97 11.64
C ASP A 96 5.06 29.38 10.28
N ALA A 97 5.58 29.90 9.17
CA ALA A 97 5.18 29.49 7.82
C ALA A 97 6.35 29.49 6.84
N VAL A 98 6.27 28.62 5.83
CA VAL A 98 7.15 28.57 4.64
C VAL A 98 6.38 27.98 3.46
N THR A 99 6.65 28.40 2.23
CA THR A 99 6.13 27.75 1.02
C THR A 99 7.05 26.62 0.59
N LEU A 100 6.48 25.43 0.39
CA LEU A 100 7.21 24.22 0.01
C LEU A 100 6.60 23.55 -1.23
N ASP A 101 7.42 22.84 -2.02
CA ASP A 101 6.95 21.91 -3.03
C ASP A 101 6.55 20.56 -2.43
N GLY A 102 5.94 19.69 -3.24
CA GLY A 102 5.40 18.42 -2.78
C GLY A 102 6.41 17.51 -2.08
N ARG A 103 7.69 17.50 -2.51
CA ARG A 103 8.75 16.71 -1.86
C ARG A 103 9.02 17.21 -0.44
N TRP A 104 9.18 18.51 -0.29
CA TRP A 104 9.43 19.11 1.02
C TRP A 104 8.19 19.07 1.92
N ILE A 105 6.97 19.16 1.35
CA ILE A 105 5.71 18.95 2.10
C ILE A 105 5.66 17.54 2.66
N TYR A 106 6.04 16.51 1.86
CA TYR A 106 6.14 15.13 2.34
C TYR A 106 7.11 14.99 3.51
N GLN A 107 8.33 15.54 3.37
CA GLN A 107 9.37 15.46 4.37
C GLN A 107 8.99 16.21 5.66
N ALA A 108 8.50 17.43 5.53
CA ALA A 108 8.05 18.25 6.66
C ALA A 108 6.86 17.63 7.41
N GLY A 109 5.94 17.03 6.68
CA GLY A 109 4.80 16.32 7.26
C GLY A 109 5.21 15.06 7.99
N LYS A 110 6.07 14.23 7.36
CA LYS A 110 6.56 12.97 7.92
C LYS A 110 7.43 13.18 9.17
N GLU A 111 8.40 14.09 9.11
CA GLU A 111 9.39 14.28 10.17
C GLU A 111 8.89 15.16 11.30
N TYR A 112 8.11 16.20 10.99
CA TYR A 112 7.74 17.25 11.95
C TYR A 112 6.23 17.42 12.16
N GLY A 113 5.41 16.67 11.45
CA GLY A 113 3.94 16.75 11.52
C GLY A 113 3.37 18.06 10.97
N LEU A 114 4.11 18.80 10.10
CA LEU A 114 3.64 20.05 9.54
C LEU A 114 2.49 19.81 8.56
N LYS A 115 1.56 20.78 8.48
CA LYS A 115 0.38 20.71 7.60
C LYS A 115 0.34 21.84 6.57
N PRO A 116 -0.12 21.60 5.33
CA PRO A 116 -0.39 22.65 4.37
C PRO A 116 -1.67 23.40 4.75
N VAL A 117 -1.69 24.72 4.54
CA VAL A 117 -2.84 25.60 4.86
C VAL A 117 -3.24 26.52 3.72
N VAL A 118 -2.32 26.84 2.78
CA VAL A 118 -2.58 27.64 1.60
C VAL A 118 -1.91 26.98 0.40
N GLY A 119 -2.65 26.73 -0.67
CA GLY A 119 -2.17 26.15 -1.92
C GLY A 119 -2.04 27.15 -3.03
N GLU A 120 -1.06 26.98 -3.93
CA GLU A 120 -0.92 27.74 -5.16
C GLU A 120 -1.78 27.14 -6.28
N VAL A 121 -2.39 27.99 -7.11
CA VAL A 121 -3.09 27.62 -8.34
C VAL A 121 -2.29 28.18 -9.52
N TYR A 122 -1.99 27.31 -10.51
CA TYR A 122 -1.26 27.71 -11.72
C TYR A 122 -2.16 27.83 -12.94
N ASP A 123 -3.29 27.13 -12.91
CA ASP A 123 -4.29 27.10 -13.97
C ASP A 123 -5.67 26.85 -13.35
N GLN A 124 -6.65 27.67 -13.72
CA GLN A 124 -8.01 27.59 -13.15
C GLN A 124 -8.75 26.28 -13.50
N GLU A 125 -8.43 25.65 -14.65
CA GLU A 125 -9.06 24.39 -15.05
C GLU A 125 -8.56 23.19 -14.24
N ILE A 126 -7.31 23.27 -13.74
CA ILE A 126 -6.61 22.15 -13.07
C ILE A 126 -6.51 22.35 -11.56
N GLY A 127 -6.57 23.62 -11.11
CA GLY A 127 -6.53 23.99 -9.70
C GLY A 127 -5.12 23.83 -9.09
N THR A 128 -5.05 23.17 -7.93
CA THR A 128 -3.84 23.02 -7.10
C THR A 128 -2.97 21.83 -7.47
N SER A 129 -2.86 21.47 -8.74
CA SER A 129 -2.07 20.31 -9.19
C SER A 129 -1.70 20.38 -10.66
N TYR A 130 -0.82 19.49 -11.09
CA TYR A 130 -0.56 19.14 -12.48
C TYR A 130 -0.29 17.63 -12.57
N TYR A 131 -0.18 17.07 -13.78
CA TYR A 131 -0.05 15.63 -13.98
C TYR A 131 1.27 15.29 -14.67
N ALA A 132 2.00 14.34 -14.10
CA ALA A 132 3.19 13.76 -14.72
C ALA A 132 2.77 12.61 -15.64
N VAL A 133 3.23 12.65 -16.89
CA VAL A 133 2.85 11.69 -17.93
C VAL A 133 4.07 11.08 -18.60
N ALA A 134 3.91 9.86 -19.12
CA ALA A 134 4.85 9.21 -20.02
C ALA A 134 4.29 9.29 -21.43
N VAL A 135 5.04 9.86 -22.36
CA VAL A 135 4.66 10.12 -23.75
C VAL A 135 5.49 9.27 -24.69
N VAL A 136 4.85 8.63 -25.66
CA VAL A 136 5.50 7.90 -26.75
C VAL A 136 4.89 8.31 -28.11
N ARG A 137 5.51 7.93 -29.23
CA ARG A 137 4.91 8.14 -30.55
C ARG A 137 3.69 7.22 -30.74
N THR A 138 2.66 7.73 -31.39
CA THR A 138 1.48 6.96 -31.80
C THR A 138 1.91 5.83 -32.74
N GLY A 139 1.36 4.63 -32.50
CA GLY A 139 1.67 3.43 -33.27
C GLY A 139 2.93 2.67 -32.78
N SER A 140 3.61 3.15 -31.74
CA SER A 140 4.64 2.33 -31.07
C SER A 140 3.97 1.19 -30.28
N ASN A 141 4.65 0.04 -30.18
CA ASN A 141 4.21 -1.09 -29.35
C ASN A 141 4.64 -0.96 -27.88
N ILE A 142 5.12 0.22 -27.48
CA ILE A 142 5.62 0.46 -26.12
C ILE A 142 4.43 0.68 -25.21
N THR A 143 4.45 0.01 -24.07
CA THR A 143 3.51 0.19 -22.96
C THR A 143 4.30 0.52 -21.69
N ILE A 144 3.62 0.91 -20.64
CA ILE A 144 4.26 1.14 -19.33
C ILE A 144 4.95 -0.12 -18.77
N ASN A 145 4.54 -1.30 -19.23
CA ASN A 145 5.09 -2.60 -18.82
C ASN A 145 6.33 -3.01 -19.64
N SER A 146 6.61 -2.37 -20.78
CA SER A 146 7.71 -2.71 -21.70
C SER A 146 8.81 -1.64 -21.79
N LEU A 147 8.96 -0.81 -20.74
CA LEU A 147 9.94 0.28 -20.71
C LEU A 147 11.40 -0.18 -20.48
N LYS A 148 11.61 -1.40 -19.98
CA LYS A 148 12.97 -1.92 -19.74
C LYS A 148 13.74 -2.08 -21.05
N GLY A 149 14.94 -1.52 -21.11
CA GLY A 149 15.82 -1.63 -22.26
C GLY A 149 15.59 -0.63 -23.40
N ILE A 150 14.56 0.25 -23.31
CA ILE A 150 14.35 1.31 -24.30
C ILE A 150 15.15 2.58 -23.95
N ARG A 151 15.15 3.56 -24.85
CA ARG A 151 15.81 4.86 -24.65
C ARG A 151 14.83 5.87 -24.05
N SER A 152 15.25 6.62 -23.01
CA SER A 152 14.38 7.53 -22.28
C SER A 152 14.84 8.99 -22.30
N CYS A 153 13.85 9.90 -22.26
CA CYS A 153 14.02 11.35 -22.24
C CYS A 153 13.41 11.93 -20.96
N HIS A 154 14.21 12.66 -20.20
CA HIS A 154 13.82 13.23 -18.90
C HIS A 154 14.04 14.75 -18.89
N THR A 155 13.27 15.47 -18.11
CA THR A 155 13.41 16.94 -18.00
C THR A 155 14.69 17.37 -17.28
N GLY A 156 15.29 16.48 -16.52
CA GLY A 156 16.51 16.66 -15.75
C GLY A 156 16.47 15.89 -14.44
N ILE A 157 17.65 15.60 -13.88
CA ILE A 157 17.78 14.86 -12.63
C ILE A 157 17.10 15.61 -11.46
N ASN A 158 16.47 14.90 -10.55
CA ASN A 158 15.74 15.41 -9.39
C ASN A 158 14.53 16.32 -9.71
N ARG A 159 14.13 16.46 -10.98
CA ARG A 159 12.92 17.23 -11.37
C ARG A 159 11.67 16.37 -11.21
N THR A 160 10.59 16.97 -10.69
CA THR A 160 9.41 16.23 -10.23
C THR A 160 8.78 15.37 -11.33
N ALA A 161 8.25 15.94 -12.41
CA ALA A 161 7.53 15.15 -13.42
C ALA A 161 8.44 14.36 -14.36
N GLY A 162 9.67 14.81 -14.56
CA GLY A 162 10.62 14.14 -15.49
C GLY A 162 11.56 13.15 -14.84
N TRP A 163 11.68 13.16 -13.51
CA TRP A 163 12.57 12.24 -12.80
C TRP A 163 11.88 11.62 -11.59
N ASN A 164 11.46 12.42 -10.58
CA ASN A 164 10.98 11.87 -9.32
C ASN A 164 9.72 11.01 -9.52
N VAL A 165 8.73 11.50 -10.28
CA VAL A 165 7.50 10.74 -10.51
C VAL A 165 7.74 9.47 -11.32
N PRO A 166 8.38 9.49 -12.51
CA PRO A 166 8.59 8.27 -13.27
C PRO A 166 9.49 7.25 -12.54
N VAL A 167 10.58 7.70 -11.91
CA VAL A 167 11.47 6.79 -11.18
C VAL A 167 10.75 6.22 -9.95
N GLY A 168 10.11 7.05 -9.15
CA GLY A 168 9.34 6.60 -7.99
C GLY A 168 8.20 5.67 -8.38
N TYR A 169 7.46 5.97 -9.45
CA TYR A 169 6.42 5.09 -9.97
C TYR A 169 6.97 3.72 -10.43
N LEU A 170 8.10 3.71 -11.13
CA LEU A 170 8.72 2.46 -11.59
C LEU A 170 9.23 1.60 -10.42
N ILE A 171 9.73 2.24 -9.36
CA ILE A 171 10.11 1.55 -8.11
C ILE A 171 8.85 1.04 -7.41
N ASP A 172 7.86 1.91 -7.22
CA ASP A 172 6.60 1.65 -6.57
C ASP A 172 5.86 0.46 -7.17
N SER A 173 5.89 0.36 -8.49
CA SER A 173 5.27 -0.73 -9.26
C SER A 173 6.17 -1.97 -9.40
N GLY A 174 7.33 -2.02 -8.73
CA GLY A 174 8.27 -3.15 -8.78
C GLY A 174 8.98 -3.36 -10.13
N ARG A 175 8.83 -2.41 -11.08
CA ARG A 175 9.45 -2.51 -12.41
C ARG A 175 10.91 -2.10 -12.41
N LEU A 176 11.30 -1.17 -11.54
CA LEU A 176 12.66 -0.68 -11.36
C LEU A 176 13.19 -1.14 -10.00
N PRO A 177 14.01 -2.20 -9.92
CA PRO A 177 14.65 -2.60 -8.67
C PRO A 177 15.69 -1.56 -8.26
N ALA A 178 15.43 -0.81 -7.19
CA ALA A 178 16.35 0.20 -6.66
C ALA A 178 17.20 -0.39 -5.53
N MET A 179 18.07 -1.33 -5.86
CA MET A 179 18.96 -1.95 -4.88
C MET A 179 20.00 -0.95 -4.37
N GLY A 180 20.12 -0.86 -3.03
CA GLY A 180 21.11 0.02 -2.39
C GLY A 180 20.86 1.52 -2.54
N CYS A 181 19.66 1.93 -2.94
CA CYS A 181 19.25 3.34 -3.08
C CYS A 181 20.08 4.18 -4.07
N ASP A 182 20.87 3.56 -4.92
CA ASP A 182 21.55 4.25 -6.03
C ASP A 182 20.58 4.39 -7.21
N LEU A 183 19.70 5.38 -7.14
CA LEU A 183 18.68 5.64 -8.17
C LEU A 183 19.29 5.90 -9.55
N PRO A 184 20.37 6.69 -9.70
CA PRO A 184 21.04 6.87 -10.99
C PRO A 184 21.53 5.54 -11.59
N LYS A 185 22.12 4.67 -10.78
CA LYS A 185 22.55 3.35 -11.23
C LYS A 185 21.37 2.46 -11.62
N ALA A 186 20.33 2.40 -10.81
CA ALA A 186 19.13 1.61 -11.10
C ALA A 186 18.47 2.04 -12.42
N VAL A 187 18.37 3.35 -12.68
CA VAL A 187 17.83 3.91 -13.93
C VAL A 187 18.75 3.57 -15.12
N SER A 188 20.08 3.63 -14.92
CA SER A 188 21.06 3.24 -15.93
C SER A 188 20.97 1.75 -16.31
N ASP A 189 20.70 0.89 -15.36
CA ASP A 189 20.57 -0.55 -15.58
C ASP A 189 19.18 -0.92 -16.19
N TYR A 190 18.21 -0.03 -16.04
CA TYR A 190 16.84 -0.24 -16.53
C TYR A 190 16.65 0.21 -17.99
N PHE A 191 17.09 1.43 -18.34
CA PHE A 191 17.02 1.95 -19.70
C PHE A 191 18.33 1.67 -20.45
N SER A 192 18.24 1.37 -21.75
CA SER A 192 19.44 1.13 -22.57
C SER A 192 20.31 2.37 -22.73
N ALA A 193 19.70 3.54 -22.80
CA ALA A 193 20.35 4.85 -22.83
C ALA A 193 19.33 5.94 -22.46
N SER A 194 19.79 7.05 -21.89
CA SER A 194 18.91 8.14 -21.48
C SER A 194 19.49 9.51 -21.79
N CYS A 195 18.62 10.52 -21.87
CA CYS A 195 19.00 11.90 -21.67
C CYS A 195 18.36 12.41 -20.37
N ILE A 196 19.19 12.60 -19.36
CA ILE A 196 18.81 13.12 -18.04
C ILE A 196 19.69 14.34 -17.75
N PRO A 197 19.33 15.54 -18.24
CA PRO A 197 20.13 16.73 -18.02
C PRO A 197 20.46 16.96 -16.54
N GLY A 198 21.72 17.25 -16.25
CA GLY A 198 22.29 17.36 -14.91
C GLY A 198 22.86 16.05 -14.33
N ALA A 199 22.74 14.92 -15.06
CA ALA A 199 23.37 13.66 -14.69
C ALA A 199 24.83 13.51 -15.22
N ASN A 200 25.48 14.61 -15.55
CA ASN A 200 26.87 14.65 -16.06
C ASN A 200 27.93 14.67 -14.95
N SER A 201 27.58 14.38 -13.71
CA SER A 201 28.53 14.23 -12.61
C SER A 201 29.39 12.98 -12.80
N ALA A 202 30.69 13.06 -12.42
CA ALA A 202 31.64 11.95 -12.52
C ALA A 202 31.21 10.67 -11.76
N ASN A 203 30.31 10.81 -10.80
CA ASN A 203 29.79 9.70 -9.99
C ASN A 203 28.57 9.01 -10.60
N TYR A 204 28.03 9.50 -11.72
CA TYR A 204 26.85 8.93 -12.35
C TYR A 204 27.21 8.10 -13.60
N PRO A 205 26.46 7.03 -13.90
CA PRO A 205 26.64 6.25 -15.12
C PRO A 205 26.51 7.10 -16.39
N THR A 206 27.41 6.91 -17.34
CA THR A 206 27.47 7.69 -18.60
C THR A 206 26.25 7.44 -19.49
N SER A 207 25.59 6.28 -19.38
CA SER A 207 24.36 5.93 -20.13
C SER A 207 23.23 6.93 -19.87
N LEU A 208 23.20 7.60 -18.70
CA LEU A 208 22.19 8.61 -18.35
C LEU A 208 22.29 9.89 -19.22
N CYS A 209 23.42 10.11 -19.86
CA CYS A 209 23.67 11.26 -20.74
C CYS A 209 23.83 10.86 -22.22
N GLN A 210 23.71 9.58 -22.55
CA GLN A 210 24.13 9.05 -23.84
C GLN A 210 23.35 9.63 -25.03
N VAL A 211 22.03 9.83 -24.89
CA VAL A 211 21.20 10.38 -25.97
C VAL A 211 20.98 11.90 -25.86
N CYS A 212 21.60 12.58 -24.89
CA CYS A 212 21.58 14.04 -24.83
C CYS A 212 22.29 14.65 -26.03
N LYS A 213 21.87 15.86 -26.45
CA LYS A 213 22.30 16.51 -27.67
C LYS A 213 23.38 17.57 -27.47
N GLY A 214 23.32 18.27 -26.34
CA GLY A 214 24.14 19.44 -26.09
C GLY A 214 23.58 20.72 -26.74
N ASP A 215 24.39 21.75 -26.88
CA ASP A 215 24.06 22.99 -27.56
C ASP A 215 24.13 22.84 -29.10
N SER A 216 23.96 23.95 -29.84
CA SER A 216 24.00 23.95 -31.30
C SER A 216 25.34 23.51 -31.88
N SER A 217 26.43 23.54 -31.11
CA SER A 217 27.75 23.07 -31.47
C SER A 217 28.04 21.64 -31.00
N GLY A 218 27.08 20.98 -30.29
CA GLY A 218 27.23 19.66 -29.69
C GLY A 218 28.05 19.67 -28.37
N GLN A 219 28.40 20.86 -27.87
CA GLN A 219 29.02 21.03 -26.55
C GLN A 219 27.96 21.08 -25.45
N ASN A 220 28.40 21.17 -24.20
CA ASN A 220 27.50 21.26 -23.04
C ASN A 220 26.47 20.10 -22.93
N LYS A 221 26.86 18.94 -23.45
CA LYS A 221 26.02 17.74 -23.46
C LYS A 221 25.62 17.34 -22.04
N CYS A 222 24.33 17.13 -21.82
CA CYS A 222 23.75 16.71 -20.55
C CYS A 222 23.86 17.76 -19.40
N GLN A 223 24.10 19.03 -19.72
CA GLN A 223 24.07 20.08 -18.70
C GLN A 223 22.66 20.24 -18.13
N GLY A 224 22.57 20.52 -16.82
CA GLY A 224 21.30 20.74 -16.11
C GLY A 224 20.70 22.12 -16.33
N ASN A 225 20.83 22.69 -17.53
CA ASN A 225 20.35 24.00 -17.90
C ASN A 225 20.04 24.08 -19.42
N SER A 226 19.61 25.23 -19.90
CA SER A 226 19.19 25.49 -21.30
C SER A 226 20.29 25.35 -22.36
N GLN A 227 21.55 25.13 -21.98
CA GLN A 227 22.62 24.81 -22.93
C GLN A 227 22.47 23.37 -23.47
N GLU A 228 21.84 22.47 -22.73
CA GLU A 228 21.39 21.18 -23.26
C GLU A 228 20.02 21.37 -23.95
N GLN A 229 19.93 21.08 -25.26
CA GLN A 229 18.71 21.26 -26.06
C GLN A 229 17.55 20.36 -25.58
N TYR A 230 17.87 19.27 -24.88
CA TYR A 230 16.88 18.35 -24.34
C TYR A 230 16.54 18.62 -22.86
N TYR A 231 17.03 19.75 -22.32
CA TYR A 231 16.69 20.18 -20.96
C TYR A 231 15.26 20.71 -20.84
N ASP A 232 14.65 20.50 -19.66
CA ASP A 232 13.29 20.89 -19.28
C ASP A 232 12.19 20.19 -20.08
N TYR A 233 10.93 20.60 -19.90
CA TYR A 233 9.75 19.93 -20.46
C TYR A 233 9.78 19.89 -22.00
N SER A 234 9.92 21.03 -22.65
CA SER A 234 10.01 21.09 -24.11
C SER A 234 11.22 20.38 -24.65
N GLY A 235 12.35 20.40 -23.93
CA GLY A 235 13.56 19.69 -24.32
C GLY A 235 13.42 18.17 -24.23
N ALA A 236 12.85 17.65 -23.16
CA ALA A 236 12.57 16.22 -23.04
C ALA A 236 11.57 15.73 -24.10
N PHE A 237 10.57 16.52 -24.41
CA PHE A 237 9.66 16.23 -25.53
C PHE A 237 10.35 16.31 -26.89
N ARG A 238 11.26 17.27 -27.10
CA ARG A 238 12.10 17.37 -28.30
C ARG A 238 12.98 16.12 -28.48
N CYS A 239 13.56 15.58 -27.41
CA CYS A 239 14.31 14.32 -27.42
C CYS A 239 13.48 13.15 -28.00
N LEU A 240 12.21 13.02 -27.61
CA LEU A 240 11.27 12.07 -28.20
C LEU A 240 10.92 12.43 -29.66
N ALA A 241 10.63 13.70 -29.93
CA ALA A 241 10.21 14.16 -31.24
C ALA A 241 11.31 14.03 -32.30
N GLU A 242 12.58 14.11 -31.91
CA GLU A 242 13.76 13.91 -32.79
C GLU A 242 14.24 12.43 -32.79
N ASP A 243 13.46 11.48 -32.22
CA ASP A 243 13.74 10.04 -32.14
C ASP A 243 15.06 9.70 -31.39
N ALA A 244 15.60 10.60 -30.59
CA ALA A 244 16.76 10.34 -29.73
C ALA A 244 16.39 9.35 -28.60
N GLY A 245 15.19 9.49 -28.05
CA GLY A 245 14.57 8.54 -27.12
C GLY A 245 13.21 8.05 -27.60
N GLU A 246 12.70 7.02 -26.96
CA GLU A 246 11.46 6.33 -27.32
C GLU A 246 10.30 6.64 -26.35
N VAL A 247 10.63 7.12 -25.14
CA VAL A 247 9.65 7.63 -24.16
C VAL A 247 10.15 8.95 -23.59
N ALA A 248 9.24 9.91 -23.38
CA ALA A 248 9.51 11.17 -22.68
C ALA A 248 8.65 11.28 -21.40
N PHE A 249 9.27 11.66 -20.29
CA PHE A 249 8.59 11.92 -19.03
C PHE A 249 8.47 13.43 -18.81
N VAL A 250 7.23 13.93 -18.89
CA VAL A 250 6.94 15.36 -18.94
C VAL A 250 5.65 15.70 -18.15
N LYS A 251 5.26 16.99 -18.09
CA LYS A 251 3.94 17.39 -17.60
C LYS A 251 2.90 17.25 -18.72
N HIS A 252 1.65 17.04 -18.36
CA HIS A 252 0.52 16.81 -19.27
C HIS A 252 0.35 17.91 -20.33
N SER A 253 0.67 19.16 -20.02
CA SER A 253 0.54 20.29 -20.96
C SER A 253 1.68 20.37 -21.98
N THR A 254 2.77 19.61 -21.80
CA THR A 254 3.97 19.72 -22.63
C THR A 254 3.71 19.40 -24.10
N VAL A 255 2.96 18.33 -24.41
CA VAL A 255 2.66 17.98 -25.80
C VAL A 255 1.77 19.05 -26.46
N PRO A 256 0.62 19.45 -25.88
CA PRO A 256 -0.18 20.54 -26.43
C PRO A 256 0.57 21.87 -26.61
N GLU A 257 1.46 22.23 -25.67
CA GLU A 257 2.25 23.46 -25.74
C GLU A 257 3.25 23.47 -26.91
N ASN A 258 3.70 22.29 -27.38
CA ASN A 258 4.74 22.14 -28.39
C ASN A 258 4.25 21.53 -29.73
N THR A 259 2.94 21.44 -29.97
CA THR A 259 2.35 20.86 -31.19
C THR A 259 1.27 21.78 -31.75
N ASP A 260 0.76 21.40 -32.93
CA ASP A 260 -0.40 22.02 -33.59
C ASP A 260 -0.24 23.55 -33.80
N GLY A 261 1.01 23.99 -34.01
CA GLY A 261 1.31 25.41 -34.27
C GLY A 261 1.30 26.33 -33.05
N ARG A 262 1.22 25.78 -31.83
CA ARG A 262 1.15 26.59 -30.59
C ARG A 262 2.51 27.11 -30.10
N THR A 263 3.59 26.66 -30.68
CA THR A 263 4.94 27.06 -30.29
C THR A 263 5.69 27.80 -31.39
N LEU A 264 6.59 28.69 -30.98
CA LEU A 264 7.50 29.40 -31.88
C LEU A 264 8.79 28.63 -32.14
N PHE A 265 9.02 27.51 -31.49
CA PHE A 265 10.22 26.67 -31.68
C PHE A 265 10.20 26.04 -33.08
N THR A 266 11.22 26.33 -33.90
CA THR A 266 11.31 25.82 -35.28
C THR A 266 11.29 24.28 -35.38
N TRP A 267 11.86 23.57 -34.39
CA TRP A 267 11.89 22.11 -34.36
C TRP A 267 10.50 21.48 -34.16
N ALA A 268 9.54 22.25 -33.64
CA ALA A 268 8.21 21.75 -33.25
C ALA A 268 7.08 22.23 -34.18
N GLN A 269 7.34 23.12 -35.13
CA GLN A 269 6.30 23.76 -35.97
C GLN A 269 5.47 22.80 -36.81
N GLN A 270 6.03 21.60 -37.15
CA GLN A 270 5.34 20.60 -37.95
C GLN A 270 4.77 19.44 -37.12
N LEU A 271 4.96 19.46 -35.82
CA LEU A 271 4.50 18.39 -34.94
C LEU A 271 2.99 18.54 -34.67
N ARG A 272 2.30 17.40 -34.64
CA ARG A 272 0.87 17.32 -34.35
C ARG A 272 0.68 16.51 -33.06
N SER A 273 -0.23 16.94 -32.20
CA SER A 273 -0.53 16.26 -30.95
C SER A 273 -0.92 14.78 -31.15
N LYS A 274 -1.67 14.48 -32.20
CA LYS A 274 -2.12 13.13 -32.57
C LYS A 274 -0.99 12.14 -32.97
N ASP A 275 0.22 12.65 -33.23
CA ASP A 275 1.37 11.82 -33.54
C ASP A 275 2.02 11.25 -32.24
N PHE A 276 1.44 11.57 -31.06
CA PHE A 276 1.89 11.15 -29.74
C PHE A 276 0.73 10.59 -28.92
N GLN A 277 1.04 9.70 -27.98
CA GLN A 277 0.08 9.08 -27.05
C GLN A 277 0.68 8.94 -25.66
N LEU A 278 -0.18 8.80 -24.66
CA LEU A 278 0.19 8.59 -23.26
C LEU A 278 0.28 7.08 -22.95
N LEU A 279 1.18 6.72 -22.05
CA LEU A 279 1.23 5.41 -21.43
C LEU A 279 0.48 5.44 -20.10
N CYS A 280 -0.55 4.64 -19.95
CA CYS A 280 -1.37 4.57 -18.76
C CYS A 280 -0.85 3.51 -17.77
N ARG A 281 -1.07 3.73 -16.47
CA ARG A 281 -0.66 2.82 -15.39
C ARG A 281 -1.19 1.38 -15.56
N ASN A 282 -2.39 1.23 -16.14
CA ASN A 282 -3.02 -0.07 -16.39
C ASN A 282 -2.46 -0.83 -17.61
N GLY A 283 -1.42 -0.31 -18.27
CA GLY A 283 -0.80 -0.92 -19.45
C GLY A 283 -1.43 -0.54 -20.80
N SER A 284 -2.53 0.22 -20.81
CA SER A 284 -3.12 0.76 -22.03
C SER A 284 -2.40 2.03 -22.50
N THR A 285 -2.79 2.54 -23.67
CA THR A 285 -2.39 3.86 -24.19
C THR A 285 -3.63 4.73 -24.36
N ALA A 286 -3.46 6.05 -24.33
CA ALA A 286 -4.53 7.02 -24.47
C ALA A 286 -4.08 8.23 -25.30
N ASP A 287 -5.04 9.01 -25.82
CA ASP A 287 -4.77 10.31 -26.45
C ASP A 287 -4.14 11.28 -25.44
N VAL A 288 -3.30 12.20 -25.91
CA VAL A 288 -2.60 13.17 -25.05
C VAL A 288 -3.56 14.11 -24.30
N THR A 289 -4.81 14.20 -24.69
CA THR A 289 -5.86 14.97 -24.00
C THR A 289 -6.49 14.23 -22.82
N GLU A 290 -6.30 12.90 -22.73
CA GLU A 290 -6.89 12.04 -21.67
C GLU A 290 -6.01 11.93 -20.41
N TRP A 291 -5.11 12.88 -20.18
CA TRP A 291 -4.17 12.89 -19.07
C TRP A 291 -4.84 12.82 -17.68
N ARG A 292 -6.13 13.21 -17.54
CA ARG A 292 -6.85 13.10 -16.26
C ARG A 292 -7.03 11.67 -15.79
N THR A 293 -7.13 10.72 -16.73
CA THR A 293 -7.32 9.29 -16.47
C THR A 293 -6.08 8.46 -16.84
N CYS A 294 -5.13 9.06 -17.58
CA CYS A 294 -3.91 8.39 -18.05
C CYS A 294 -2.67 9.23 -17.70
N HIS A 295 -2.14 9.03 -16.52
CA HIS A 295 -0.96 9.71 -15.99
C HIS A 295 -0.19 8.78 -15.03
N LEU A 296 1.02 9.17 -14.65
CA LEU A 296 1.84 8.43 -13.66
C LEU A 296 1.48 8.86 -12.23
N ALA A 297 1.35 10.14 -12.00
CA ALA A 297 0.82 10.69 -10.76
C ALA A 297 0.28 12.12 -10.93
N ARG A 298 -0.72 12.46 -10.12
CA ARG A 298 -1.15 13.83 -9.88
C ARG A 298 -0.13 14.48 -8.94
N VAL A 299 0.53 15.55 -9.40
CA VAL A 299 1.54 16.28 -8.63
C VAL A 299 0.88 17.48 -7.96
N PRO A 300 0.93 17.59 -6.62
CA PRO A 300 0.38 18.74 -5.92
C PRO A 300 1.18 20.01 -6.21
N ALA A 301 0.50 21.16 -6.23
CA ALA A 301 1.13 22.46 -6.27
C ALA A 301 1.95 22.73 -5.00
N ARG A 302 2.76 23.79 -5.02
CA ARG A 302 3.36 24.32 -3.79
C ARG A 302 2.29 24.71 -2.79
N ALA A 303 2.60 24.57 -1.51
CA ALA A 303 1.71 25.03 -0.46
C ALA A 303 2.50 25.67 0.69
N VAL A 304 1.85 26.59 1.38
CA VAL A 304 2.33 27.15 2.64
C VAL A 304 2.06 26.11 3.73
N VAL A 305 3.12 25.72 4.42
CA VAL A 305 3.05 24.77 5.55
C VAL A 305 3.29 25.47 6.88
N VAL A 306 2.60 24.97 7.89
CA VAL A 306 2.64 25.48 9.27
C VAL A 306 2.60 24.33 10.29
N ARG A 307 2.81 24.62 11.57
CA ARG A 307 2.58 23.63 12.65
C ARG A 307 1.09 23.25 12.75
N PRO A 308 0.77 22.07 13.30
CA PRO A 308 -0.60 21.63 13.51
C PRO A 308 -1.45 22.59 14.37
N ASP A 309 -0.84 23.26 15.34
CA ASP A 309 -1.47 24.22 16.26
C ASP A 309 -1.63 25.64 15.71
N THR A 310 -1.06 25.93 14.52
CA THR A 310 -1.18 27.25 13.88
C THR A 310 -2.57 27.42 13.24
N ASP A 311 -3.16 28.59 13.43
CA ASP A 311 -4.40 28.98 12.74
C ASP A 311 -4.15 29.19 11.24
N GLY A 312 -4.44 28.17 10.45
CA GLY A 312 -4.30 28.20 8.99
C GLY A 312 -5.23 29.18 8.31
N ALA A 313 -6.41 29.44 8.88
CA ALA A 313 -7.36 30.40 8.32
C ALA A 313 -6.82 31.83 8.43
N ALA A 314 -6.17 32.19 9.54
CA ALA A 314 -5.53 33.48 9.71
C ALA A 314 -4.37 33.70 8.72
N VAL A 315 -3.54 32.62 8.48
CA VAL A 315 -2.47 32.66 7.46
C VAL A 315 -3.06 32.83 6.05
N PHE A 316 -4.14 32.09 5.72
CA PHE A 316 -4.81 32.26 4.43
C PHE A 316 -5.38 33.67 4.26
N GLN A 317 -6.05 34.22 5.28
CA GLN A 317 -6.62 35.56 5.21
C GLN A 317 -5.55 36.65 5.00
N LEU A 318 -4.40 36.54 5.68
CA LEU A 318 -3.24 37.42 5.46
C LEU A 318 -2.83 37.42 3.98
N LEU A 319 -2.60 36.24 3.41
CA LEU A 319 -2.14 36.08 2.03
C LEU A 319 -3.22 36.43 1.00
N ASN A 320 -4.49 36.14 1.31
CA ASN A 320 -5.62 36.47 0.44
C ASN A 320 -5.83 38.00 0.33
N GLN A 321 -5.71 38.73 1.42
CA GLN A 321 -5.72 40.19 1.38
C GLN A 321 -4.50 40.73 0.60
N GLY A 322 -3.33 40.08 0.72
CA GLY A 322 -2.13 40.40 -0.04
C GLY A 322 -2.33 40.21 -1.55
N GLN A 323 -2.81 39.05 -1.99
CA GLN A 323 -3.03 38.81 -3.43
C GLN A 323 -4.10 39.73 -4.05
N GLN A 324 -5.16 40.05 -3.32
CA GLN A 324 -6.19 41.00 -3.81
C GLN A 324 -5.65 42.40 -4.11
N ARG A 325 -4.58 42.82 -3.42
CA ARG A 325 -4.00 44.16 -3.57
C ARG A 325 -2.72 44.18 -4.41
N PHE A 326 -1.97 43.10 -4.45
CA PHE A 326 -0.61 43.06 -5.02
C PHE A 326 -0.42 42.01 -6.12
N ASN A 327 -1.52 41.54 -6.75
CA ASN A 327 -1.46 40.62 -7.91
C ASN A 327 -1.68 41.34 -9.25
N GLY A 328 -1.81 42.65 -9.29
CA GLY A 328 -2.15 43.40 -10.48
C GLY A 328 -0.97 44.18 -11.07
N VAL A 329 -1.02 44.42 -12.39
CA VAL A 329 -0.08 45.29 -13.12
C VAL A 329 -0.20 46.71 -12.59
N GLY A 330 0.91 47.33 -12.17
CA GLY A 330 0.96 48.75 -11.77
C GLY A 330 1.16 48.98 -10.27
N THR A 331 1.28 47.93 -9.45
CA THR A 331 1.69 48.03 -8.04
C THR A 331 3.21 48.02 -7.92
N GLN A 332 3.77 48.78 -6.96
CA GLN A 332 5.20 48.87 -6.73
C GLN A 332 5.79 47.49 -6.25
N PHE A 333 4.99 46.69 -5.59
CA PHE A 333 5.29 45.31 -5.19
C PHE A 333 4.32 44.37 -5.90
N GLN A 334 4.84 43.28 -6.46
CA GLN A 334 4.04 42.21 -7.10
C GLN A 334 4.31 40.90 -6.41
N MET A 335 3.25 40.29 -5.87
CA MET A 335 3.36 39.10 -5.02
C MET A 335 3.90 37.89 -5.78
N PHE A 336 3.54 37.73 -7.06
CA PHE A 336 3.92 36.57 -7.89
C PHE A 336 4.97 36.94 -8.98
N ASP A 337 5.74 38.00 -8.79
CA ASP A 337 6.88 38.34 -9.65
C ASP A 337 8.19 38.35 -8.85
N SER A 338 9.17 37.60 -9.30
CA SER A 338 10.50 37.49 -8.68
C SER A 338 11.59 38.18 -9.47
N THR A 339 11.30 38.78 -10.62
CA THR A 339 12.31 39.32 -11.56
C THR A 339 13.14 40.46 -10.96
N ALA A 340 12.54 41.30 -10.13
CA ALA A 340 13.19 42.43 -9.44
C ALA A 340 14.32 41.96 -8.46
N TYR A 341 14.33 40.67 -8.07
CA TYR A 341 15.27 40.10 -7.11
C TYR A 341 16.36 39.26 -7.81
N GLY A 342 16.42 39.24 -9.14
CA GLY A 342 17.41 38.51 -9.93
C GLY A 342 17.27 36.98 -9.84
N ALA A 343 16.09 36.50 -9.51
CA ALA A 343 15.76 35.07 -9.40
C ALA A 343 14.34 34.79 -9.89
N GLN A 344 13.92 33.52 -9.84
CA GLN A 344 12.59 33.07 -10.22
C GLN A 344 11.94 32.27 -9.10
N ASN A 345 10.62 32.35 -9.02
CA ASN A 345 9.82 31.51 -8.12
C ASN A 345 10.17 31.67 -6.62
N LEU A 346 10.50 32.87 -6.19
CA LEU A 346 10.80 33.20 -4.80
C LEU A 346 9.51 33.28 -3.98
N MET A 347 9.45 32.59 -2.86
CA MET A 347 8.29 32.40 -1.97
C MET A 347 7.14 31.69 -2.67
N PHE A 348 6.65 32.22 -3.77
CA PHE A 348 5.62 31.64 -4.64
C PHE A 348 6.17 31.50 -6.06
N ARG A 349 5.55 30.61 -6.86
CA ARG A 349 5.89 30.55 -8.29
C ARG A 349 5.43 31.81 -9.00
N ASP A 350 6.24 32.26 -9.96
CA ASP A 350 5.89 33.42 -10.80
C ASP A 350 4.68 33.12 -11.71
N SER A 351 4.37 31.84 -11.94
CA SER A 351 3.18 31.36 -12.66
C SER A 351 1.92 31.21 -11.80
N THR A 352 1.98 31.57 -10.52
CA THR A 352 0.82 31.48 -9.63
C THR A 352 -0.22 32.51 -10.03
N THR A 353 -1.45 32.05 -10.26
CA THR A 353 -2.59 32.89 -10.61
C THR A 353 -3.43 33.26 -9.40
N GLU A 354 -3.47 32.35 -8.41
CA GLU A 354 -4.27 32.48 -7.19
C GLU A 354 -3.70 31.65 -6.04
N LEU A 355 -3.93 32.11 -4.81
CA LEU A 355 -3.74 31.35 -3.58
C LEU A 355 -5.11 30.96 -3.01
N VAL A 356 -5.28 29.69 -2.65
CA VAL A 356 -6.52 29.13 -2.12
C VAL A 356 -6.31 28.49 -0.76
N ALA A 357 -7.34 28.51 0.09
CA ALA A 357 -7.31 27.83 1.37
C ALA A 357 -7.24 26.30 1.16
N VAL A 358 -6.37 25.63 1.93
CA VAL A 358 -6.29 24.18 1.95
C VAL A 358 -7.28 23.65 2.98
N THR A 359 -8.24 22.85 2.54
CA THR A 359 -9.25 22.21 3.39
C THR A 359 -8.84 20.83 3.92
N SER A 360 -7.79 20.25 3.34
CA SER A 360 -7.23 18.97 3.81
C SER A 360 -6.59 19.12 5.18
N GLN A 361 -6.83 18.15 6.08
CA GLN A 361 -6.40 18.25 7.48
C GLN A 361 -4.94 17.83 7.71
N ASN A 362 -4.31 17.19 6.74
CA ASN A 362 -2.94 16.69 6.85
C ASN A 362 -2.21 16.73 5.49
N TYR A 363 -0.90 16.49 5.52
CA TYR A 363 -0.06 16.52 4.33
C TYR A 363 -0.36 15.37 3.36
N GLN A 364 -0.77 14.19 3.86
CA GLN A 364 -1.08 13.03 3.00
C GLN A 364 -2.27 13.35 2.08
N ALA A 365 -3.35 13.89 2.64
CA ALA A 365 -4.52 14.28 1.88
C ALA A 365 -4.23 15.39 0.84
N TRP A 366 -3.29 16.28 1.12
CA TRP A 366 -2.83 17.29 0.14
C TRP A 366 -2.04 16.67 -0.99
N LEU A 367 -1.10 15.78 -0.67
CA LEU A 367 -0.24 15.12 -1.67
C LEU A 367 -1.05 14.18 -2.57
N GLY A 368 -2.04 13.48 -2.01
CA GLY A 368 -2.79 12.42 -2.67
C GLY A 368 -2.00 11.12 -2.78
N ASP A 369 -2.72 10.01 -2.86
CA ASP A 369 -2.14 8.66 -2.73
C ASP A 369 -1.06 8.37 -3.77
N GLU A 370 -1.29 8.71 -5.04
CA GLU A 370 -0.33 8.45 -6.11
C GLU A 370 1.03 9.13 -5.89
N TYR A 371 1.00 10.43 -5.52
CA TYR A 371 2.23 11.17 -5.28
C TYR A 371 2.89 10.76 -3.96
N LEU A 372 2.09 10.43 -2.95
CA LEU A 372 2.58 9.91 -1.67
C LEU A 372 3.36 8.61 -1.87
N HIS A 373 2.82 7.66 -2.64
CA HIS A 373 3.50 6.41 -2.98
C HIS A 373 4.81 6.64 -3.73
N VAL A 374 4.81 7.55 -4.71
CA VAL A 374 6.04 7.95 -5.41
C VAL A 374 7.10 8.49 -4.43
N MET A 375 6.71 9.34 -3.49
CA MET A 375 7.65 9.90 -2.50
C MET A 375 8.16 8.84 -1.52
N GLN A 376 7.32 7.92 -1.10
CA GLN A 376 7.69 6.77 -0.27
C GLN A 376 8.71 5.88 -1.00
N ALA A 377 8.46 5.56 -2.27
CA ALA A 377 9.36 4.75 -3.09
C ALA A 377 10.74 5.41 -3.28
N LEU A 378 10.78 6.73 -3.45
CA LEU A 378 12.02 7.49 -3.56
C LEU A 378 12.75 7.68 -2.21
N SER A 379 12.05 7.54 -1.10
CA SER A 379 12.63 7.58 0.24
C SER A 379 13.39 6.29 0.57
N CYS A 380 14.05 5.73 -0.39
CA CYS A 380 14.89 4.55 -0.36
C CYS A 380 16.17 4.80 0.48
N ASP A 381 16.03 5.33 1.69
CA ASP A 381 17.15 5.48 2.61
C ASP A 381 17.34 4.14 3.36
N PRO A 382 18.48 3.43 3.21
CA PRO A 382 18.74 2.23 3.99
C PRO A 382 18.71 2.51 5.51
N ASN A 383 18.85 3.76 5.93
CA ASN A 383 18.70 4.18 7.33
C ASN A 383 17.24 4.32 7.78
N THR A 384 16.23 4.06 6.95
CA THR A 384 14.81 4.09 7.36
C THR A 384 14.31 2.77 7.96
N LEU A 385 15.07 1.69 7.86
CA LEU A 385 14.88 0.50 8.68
C LEU A 385 15.64 0.66 10.00
N PRO A 386 15.17 0.03 11.10
CA PRO A 386 15.92 0.02 12.36
C PRO A 386 17.29 -0.65 12.17
N GLU A 387 18.24 -0.43 13.08
CA GLU A 387 19.57 -1.06 13.03
C GLU A 387 19.48 -2.60 13.04
N SER A 388 18.46 -3.13 13.72
CA SER A 388 18.09 -4.55 13.70
C SER A 388 16.61 -4.71 13.37
N LEU A 389 16.29 -5.72 12.55
CA LEU A 389 14.94 -6.08 12.15
C LEU A 389 14.47 -7.27 13.00
N ASN A 390 13.51 -7.04 13.88
CA ASN A 390 12.95 -8.03 14.79
C ASN A 390 11.90 -8.88 14.05
N TRP A 391 12.28 -10.11 13.69
CA TRP A 391 11.43 -11.06 12.98
C TRP A 391 10.68 -11.97 13.97
N CYS A 392 9.34 -11.93 13.95
CA CYS A 392 8.53 -12.77 14.81
C CYS A 392 8.42 -14.20 14.26
N VAL A 393 8.57 -15.18 15.16
CA VAL A 393 8.46 -16.62 14.88
C VAL A 393 7.68 -17.31 16.00
N VAL A 394 6.98 -18.41 15.67
CA VAL A 394 6.02 -19.05 16.60
C VAL A 394 6.35 -20.50 16.95
N SER A 395 7.49 -21.03 16.47
CA SER A 395 7.94 -22.38 16.82
C SER A 395 9.45 -22.44 17.05
N THR A 396 9.91 -23.50 17.70
CA THR A 396 11.35 -23.76 17.93
C THR A 396 12.09 -23.92 16.60
N GLU A 397 11.47 -24.61 15.65
CA GLU A 397 12.04 -24.87 14.32
C GLU A 397 12.16 -23.56 13.52
N GLU A 398 11.18 -22.65 13.63
CA GLU A 398 11.27 -21.30 13.04
C GLU A 398 12.37 -20.46 13.70
N ILE A 399 12.56 -20.53 15.03
CA ILE A 399 13.68 -19.86 15.72
C ILE A 399 15.02 -20.34 15.15
N TRP A 400 15.20 -21.63 14.94
CA TRP A 400 16.46 -22.17 14.41
C TRP A 400 16.69 -21.68 12.97
N LYS A 401 15.67 -21.76 12.10
CA LYS A 401 15.77 -21.27 10.73
C LYS A 401 16.01 -19.74 10.68
N CYS A 402 15.35 -18.97 11.52
CA CYS A 402 15.55 -17.53 11.64
C CYS A 402 16.98 -17.18 12.11
N GLY A 403 17.52 -17.88 13.09
CA GLY A 403 18.90 -17.70 13.58
C GLY A 403 19.95 -17.95 12.50
N GLU A 404 19.77 -19.02 11.72
CA GLU A 404 20.61 -19.30 10.54
C GLU A 404 20.45 -18.24 9.44
N MET A 405 19.22 -17.75 9.21
CA MET A 405 18.95 -16.64 8.29
C MET A 405 19.70 -15.39 8.72
N GLY A 406 19.63 -14.99 9.99
CA GLY A 406 20.35 -13.83 10.52
C GLY A 406 21.87 -13.97 10.37
N THR A 407 22.41 -15.16 10.63
CA THR A 407 23.83 -15.47 10.44
C THR A 407 24.22 -15.41 8.97
N ALA A 408 23.41 -15.98 8.08
CA ALA A 408 23.65 -15.97 6.64
C ALA A 408 23.64 -14.53 6.07
N PHE A 409 22.69 -13.70 6.51
CA PHE A 409 22.58 -12.29 6.09
C PHE A 409 23.80 -11.50 6.56
N ARG A 410 24.20 -11.65 7.83
CA ARG A 410 25.41 -11.00 8.38
C ARG A 410 26.67 -11.37 7.61
N ASN A 411 26.83 -12.63 7.22
CA ASN A 411 27.99 -13.11 6.43
C ASN A 411 28.03 -12.52 5.00
N LYS A 412 26.96 -11.84 4.57
CA LYS A 412 26.86 -11.12 3.28
C LYS A 412 26.75 -9.62 3.44
N ASP A 413 26.98 -9.09 4.64
CA ASP A 413 26.84 -7.68 4.99
C ASP A 413 25.44 -7.11 4.63
N LEU A 414 24.41 -7.96 4.67
CA LEU A 414 23.04 -7.51 4.48
C LEU A 414 22.56 -6.79 5.75
N LYS A 415 22.03 -5.60 5.59
CA LYS A 415 21.54 -4.76 6.68
C LYS A 415 20.07 -4.38 6.44
N PRO A 416 19.27 -4.21 7.50
CA PRO A 416 19.57 -4.38 8.95
C PRO A 416 19.85 -5.83 9.36
N GLU A 417 20.42 -6.01 10.55
CA GLU A 417 20.63 -7.34 11.10
C GLU A 417 19.29 -7.98 11.49
N ILE A 418 19.10 -9.25 11.19
CA ILE A 418 17.90 -9.99 11.58
C ILE A 418 18.05 -10.47 13.03
N GLN A 419 17.08 -10.13 13.86
CA GLN A 419 16.89 -10.64 15.21
C GLN A 419 15.59 -11.44 15.27
N CYS A 420 15.63 -12.62 15.91
CA CYS A 420 14.49 -13.53 15.97
C CYS A 420 13.80 -13.44 17.33
N ILE A 421 12.53 -13.07 17.33
CA ILE A 421 11.71 -12.92 18.53
C ILE A 421 10.64 -14.01 18.53
N SER A 422 10.61 -14.81 19.60
CA SER A 422 9.62 -15.88 19.76
C SER A 422 8.33 -15.35 20.37
N ALA A 423 7.20 -15.65 19.74
CA ALA A 423 5.86 -15.46 20.29
C ALA A 423 5.14 -16.83 20.41
N LYS A 424 4.06 -16.87 21.16
CA LYS A 424 3.27 -18.11 21.36
C LYS A 424 2.35 -18.37 20.17
N THR A 425 1.84 -17.31 19.55
CA THR A 425 0.90 -17.40 18.44
C THR A 425 1.19 -16.29 17.41
N LYS A 426 0.65 -16.44 16.20
CA LYS A 426 0.72 -15.40 15.17
C LYS A 426 -0.04 -14.15 15.56
N GLU A 427 -1.14 -14.28 16.31
CA GLU A 427 -1.90 -13.16 16.84
C GLU A 427 -1.06 -12.32 17.81
N GLU A 428 -0.25 -12.94 18.67
CA GLU A 428 0.70 -12.25 19.53
C GLU A 428 1.74 -11.48 18.70
N CYS A 429 2.25 -12.06 17.60
CA CYS A 429 3.11 -11.37 16.65
C CYS A 429 2.43 -10.12 16.06
N MET A 430 1.17 -10.23 15.62
CA MET A 430 0.42 -9.12 15.03
C MET A 430 0.23 -7.98 16.04
N GLU A 431 -0.12 -8.31 17.28
CA GLU A 431 -0.29 -7.34 18.39
C GLU A 431 1.03 -6.62 18.73
N MET A 432 2.15 -7.36 18.77
CA MET A 432 3.48 -6.78 19.02
C MET A 432 3.92 -5.85 17.88
N ILE A 433 3.59 -6.16 16.60
CA ILE A 433 3.87 -5.27 15.47
C ILE A 433 3.00 -4.00 15.54
N GLU A 434 1.70 -4.12 15.85
CA GLU A 434 0.81 -2.97 16.06
C GLU A 434 1.38 -2.01 17.12
N LYS A 435 1.95 -2.56 18.20
CA LYS A 435 2.59 -1.80 19.28
C LYS A 435 4.01 -1.34 18.96
N LYS A 436 4.56 -1.71 17.81
CA LYS A 436 5.95 -1.43 17.39
C LYS A 436 7.02 -2.04 18.31
N GLU A 437 6.71 -3.14 18.95
CA GLU A 437 7.64 -3.91 19.80
C GLU A 437 8.52 -4.83 18.95
N ILE A 438 8.00 -5.27 17.80
CA ILE A 438 8.71 -6.04 16.75
C ILE A 438 8.33 -5.48 15.37
N ASP A 439 9.02 -5.95 14.31
CA ASP A 439 8.94 -5.30 13.01
C ASP A 439 8.21 -6.13 11.96
N VAL A 440 8.38 -7.47 11.96
CA VAL A 440 8.04 -8.31 10.81
C VAL A 440 7.47 -9.66 11.22
N VAL A 441 6.46 -10.13 10.49
CA VAL A 441 5.96 -11.52 10.54
C VAL A 441 5.56 -12.02 9.16
N ALA A 442 5.76 -13.29 8.88
CA ALA A 442 5.29 -13.96 7.65
C ALA A 442 3.93 -14.62 7.90
N LEU A 443 2.92 -14.27 7.10
CA LEU A 443 1.54 -14.71 7.30
C LEU A 443 0.91 -15.28 6.02
N ASP A 444 0.04 -16.27 6.14
CA ASP A 444 -0.80 -16.76 5.05
C ASP A 444 -2.15 -16.02 4.96
N GLY A 445 -2.95 -16.34 3.93
CA GLY A 445 -4.11 -15.53 3.57
C GLY A 445 -5.12 -15.26 4.69
N ALA A 446 -5.43 -16.23 5.53
CA ALA A 446 -6.39 -16.05 6.63
C ALA A 446 -5.82 -15.13 7.72
N ASP A 447 -4.54 -15.32 8.06
CA ASP A 447 -3.83 -14.50 9.04
C ASP A 447 -3.59 -13.08 8.50
N ILE A 448 -3.30 -12.92 7.18
CA ILE A 448 -3.19 -11.61 6.52
C ILE A 448 -4.49 -10.80 6.67
N TYR A 449 -5.65 -11.46 6.53
CA TYR A 449 -6.95 -10.82 6.72
C TYR A 449 -7.12 -10.30 8.16
N ILE A 450 -6.77 -11.10 9.16
CA ILE A 450 -6.83 -10.72 10.57
C ILE A 450 -5.82 -9.59 10.86
N ALA A 451 -4.59 -9.73 10.39
CA ALA A 451 -3.52 -8.74 10.55
C ALA A 451 -3.91 -7.37 10.01
N GLY A 452 -4.49 -7.32 8.81
CA GLY A 452 -4.90 -6.06 8.20
C GLY A 452 -6.18 -5.48 8.80
N LYS A 453 -7.21 -6.32 9.04
CA LYS A 453 -8.52 -5.87 9.50
C LYS A 453 -8.51 -5.46 10.98
N THR A 454 -7.81 -6.21 11.83
CA THR A 454 -7.84 -6.04 13.28
C THR A 454 -6.68 -5.18 13.79
N TYR A 455 -5.48 -5.39 13.25
CA TYR A 455 -4.23 -4.78 13.73
C TYR A 455 -3.69 -3.69 12.77
N GLY A 456 -4.36 -3.43 11.65
CA GLY A 456 -3.96 -2.39 10.69
C GLY A 456 -2.63 -2.64 9.97
N LEU A 457 -2.12 -3.88 9.98
CA LEU A 457 -0.86 -4.22 9.34
C LEU A 457 -0.98 -4.23 7.81
N VAL A 458 0.15 -3.99 7.13
CA VAL A 458 0.23 -3.94 5.67
C VAL A 458 1.23 -4.96 5.13
N PRO A 459 1.01 -5.51 3.91
CA PRO A 459 1.98 -6.37 3.26
C PRO A 459 3.18 -5.53 2.76
N ALA A 460 4.40 -6.02 2.98
CA ALA A 460 5.65 -5.42 2.50
C ALA A 460 6.27 -6.19 1.34
N ALA A 461 6.13 -7.50 1.33
CA ALA A 461 6.60 -8.39 0.28
C ALA A 461 5.73 -9.64 0.25
N GLY A 462 5.72 -10.36 -0.86
CA GLY A 462 5.03 -11.63 -0.98
C GLY A 462 5.88 -12.72 -1.60
N GLU A 463 5.44 -13.95 -1.49
CA GLU A 463 6.05 -15.10 -2.14
C GLU A 463 5.49 -15.30 -3.55
N SER A 464 6.26 -15.89 -4.45
CA SER A 464 5.80 -16.38 -5.75
C SER A 464 6.15 -17.85 -5.93
N PHE A 465 5.23 -18.58 -6.56
CA PHE A 465 5.39 -20.00 -6.90
C PHE A 465 5.83 -20.20 -8.36
N SER A 466 6.09 -19.12 -9.10
CA SER A 466 6.54 -19.15 -10.50
C SER A 466 7.80 -18.30 -10.69
N ALA A 467 8.73 -18.80 -11.50
CA ALA A 467 9.94 -18.06 -11.87
C ALA A 467 9.68 -17.01 -12.97
N GLU A 468 8.75 -17.29 -13.88
CA GLU A 468 8.53 -16.49 -15.10
C GLU A 468 7.54 -15.34 -14.89
N ASP A 469 6.50 -15.56 -14.08
CA ASP A 469 5.49 -14.56 -13.75
C ASP A 469 5.57 -14.14 -12.28
N ASN A 470 5.21 -12.90 -11.97
CA ASN A 470 4.93 -12.46 -10.59
C ASN A 470 3.61 -13.09 -10.08
N ASN A 471 3.34 -14.36 -10.49
CA ASN A 471 2.14 -15.07 -10.10
C ASN A 471 2.28 -15.57 -8.66
N ASN A 472 1.84 -14.76 -7.74
CA ASN A 472 1.84 -14.97 -6.30
C ASN A 472 0.52 -15.54 -5.78
N ALA A 473 -0.19 -16.32 -6.62
CA ALA A 473 -1.47 -16.90 -6.23
C ALA A 473 -1.76 -18.20 -6.97
N TYR A 474 -2.61 -19.02 -6.37
CA TYR A 474 -3.32 -20.09 -7.06
C TYR A 474 -4.83 -19.81 -7.07
N TYR A 475 -5.59 -20.54 -7.89
CA TYR A 475 -7.03 -20.35 -7.98
C TYR A 475 -7.76 -21.52 -7.35
N ALA A 476 -8.68 -21.22 -6.42
CA ALA A 476 -9.63 -22.19 -5.89
C ALA A 476 -10.76 -22.36 -6.91
N VAL A 477 -11.03 -23.59 -7.29
CA VAL A 477 -12.02 -23.92 -8.34
C VAL A 477 -13.03 -24.96 -7.87
N ALA A 478 -14.23 -24.92 -8.44
CA ALA A 478 -15.22 -25.99 -8.37
C ALA A 478 -15.15 -26.78 -9.68
N LEU A 479 -14.72 -28.03 -9.59
CA LEU A 479 -14.48 -28.92 -10.71
C LEU A 479 -15.60 -29.96 -10.81
N VAL A 480 -16.10 -30.20 -12.02
CA VAL A 480 -17.15 -31.19 -12.32
C VAL A 480 -16.77 -32.01 -13.54
N LYS A 481 -17.33 -33.18 -13.69
CA LYS A 481 -17.22 -33.96 -14.94
C LYS A 481 -18.01 -33.28 -16.06
N ARG A 482 -17.50 -33.42 -17.29
CA ARG A 482 -18.22 -32.98 -18.48
C ARG A 482 -19.32 -33.99 -18.78
N ASN A 483 -20.56 -33.67 -18.40
CA ASN A 483 -21.74 -34.47 -18.70
C ASN A 483 -22.85 -33.57 -19.28
N PRO A 484 -23.13 -33.62 -20.61
CA PRO A 484 -24.15 -32.79 -21.23
C PRO A 484 -25.56 -33.11 -20.73
N SER A 485 -25.83 -34.36 -20.33
CA SER A 485 -27.16 -34.83 -19.92
C SER A 485 -27.53 -34.42 -18.49
N ASN A 486 -26.53 -34.08 -17.66
CA ASN A 486 -26.70 -33.66 -16.26
C ASN A 486 -25.89 -32.42 -15.95
N ALA A 487 -25.97 -31.43 -16.83
CA ALA A 487 -25.25 -30.17 -16.64
C ALA A 487 -25.93 -29.32 -15.55
N PHE A 488 -25.18 -28.97 -14.52
CA PHE A 488 -25.60 -28.05 -13.46
C PHE A 488 -24.57 -26.93 -13.31
N THR A 489 -24.93 -25.86 -12.63
CA THR A 489 -24.09 -24.68 -12.39
C THR A 489 -23.77 -24.54 -10.90
N ILE A 490 -22.99 -23.53 -10.55
CA ILE A 490 -22.68 -23.21 -9.15
C ILE A 490 -23.94 -22.89 -8.33
N ASN A 491 -25.03 -22.47 -8.98
CA ASN A 491 -26.30 -22.14 -8.33
C ASN A 491 -27.16 -23.38 -8.02
N ASP A 492 -26.82 -24.54 -8.61
CA ASP A 492 -27.59 -25.79 -8.50
C ASP A 492 -26.91 -26.81 -7.57
N LEU A 493 -26.00 -26.39 -6.73
CA LEU A 493 -25.21 -27.26 -5.83
C LEU A 493 -26.01 -27.88 -4.68
N LYS A 494 -27.17 -27.30 -4.33
CA LYS A 494 -28.01 -27.85 -3.25
C LYS A 494 -28.46 -29.28 -3.58
N GLY A 495 -28.23 -30.21 -2.63
CA GLY A 495 -28.56 -31.61 -2.78
C GLY A 495 -27.55 -32.42 -3.63
N LYS A 496 -26.50 -31.81 -4.18
CA LYS A 496 -25.42 -32.52 -4.87
C LYS A 496 -24.48 -33.20 -3.86
N LYS A 497 -23.64 -34.12 -4.37
CA LYS A 497 -22.58 -34.77 -3.62
C LYS A 497 -21.27 -33.99 -3.77
N SER A 498 -20.57 -33.70 -2.67
CA SER A 498 -19.38 -32.85 -2.69
C SER A 498 -18.10 -33.54 -2.16
N CYS A 499 -16.99 -33.23 -2.82
CA CYS A 499 -15.64 -33.70 -2.49
C CYS A 499 -14.78 -32.51 -2.05
N HIS A 500 -14.23 -32.58 -0.84
CA HIS A 500 -13.43 -31.54 -0.23
C HIS A 500 -12.02 -32.03 0.10
N THR A 501 -11.04 -31.16 0.07
CA THR A 501 -9.64 -31.52 0.40
C THR A 501 -9.42 -31.82 1.90
N GLY A 502 -10.35 -31.39 2.73
CA GLY A 502 -10.38 -31.53 4.19
C GLY A 502 -11.01 -30.32 4.87
N LEU A 503 -11.49 -30.52 6.07
CA LEU A 503 -12.11 -29.48 6.89
C LEU A 503 -11.11 -28.33 7.15
N GLY A 504 -11.57 -27.09 7.07
CA GLY A 504 -10.76 -25.88 7.32
C GLY A 504 -9.71 -25.54 6.25
N ARG A 505 -9.52 -26.39 5.23
CA ARG A 505 -8.53 -26.13 4.16
C ARG A 505 -9.02 -25.06 3.19
N THR A 506 -8.12 -24.15 2.77
CA THR A 506 -8.45 -22.93 2.04
C THR A 506 -9.28 -23.18 0.78
N ALA A 507 -8.73 -23.85 -0.25
CA ALA A 507 -9.42 -24.03 -1.53
C ALA A 507 -10.53 -25.11 -1.50
N GLY A 508 -10.38 -26.09 -0.59
CA GLY A 508 -11.34 -27.20 -0.52
C GLY A 508 -12.49 -26.98 0.45
N TRP A 509 -12.39 -26.03 1.36
CA TRP A 509 -13.42 -25.79 2.37
C TRP A 509 -13.73 -24.29 2.54
N ASN A 510 -12.74 -23.48 3.01
CA ASN A 510 -13.03 -22.10 3.43
C ASN A 510 -13.56 -21.23 2.27
N ILE A 511 -12.95 -21.32 1.10
CA ILE A 511 -13.37 -20.55 -0.08
C ILE A 511 -14.76 -20.98 -0.57
N PRO A 512 -15.01 -22.26 -0.92
CA PRO A 512 -16.31 -22.64 -1.44
C PRO A 512 -17.45 -22.43 -0.41
N ILE A 513 -17.23 -22.81 0.84
CA ILE A 513 -18.29 -22.69 1.85
C ILE A 513 -18.53 -21.23 2.21
N GLY A 514 -17.48 -20.43 2.42
CA GLY A 514 -17.62 -18.99 2.69
C GLY A 514 -18.32 -18.25 1.55
N MET A 515 -18.02 -18.55 0.29
CA MET A 515 -18.72 -18.01 -0.89
C MET A 515 -20.19 -18.42 -0.88
N LEU A 516 -20.53 -19.70 -0.62
CA LEU A 516 -21.90 -20.19 -0.59
C LEU A 516 -22.71 -19.55 0.54
N ILE A 517 -22.08 -19.31 1.69
CA ILE A 517 -22.72 -18.57 2.81
C ILE A 517 -22.95 -17.11 2.41
N LYS A 518 -21.95 -16.42 1.88
CA LYS A 518 -22.05 -15.02 1.48
C LYS A 518 -23.10 -14.79 0.40
N LYS A 519 -23.26 -15.74 -0.52
CA LYS A 519 -24.33 -15.74 -1.55
C LYS A 519 -25.72 -16.13 -1.01
N GLY A 520 -25.82 -16.52 0.27
CA GLY A 520 -27.08 -16.92 0.89
C GLY A 520 -27.57 -18.32 0.52
N PHE A 521 -26.76 -19.16 -0.12
CA PHE A 521 -27.09 -20.55 -0.42
C PHE A 521 -27.01 -21.45 0.80
N ILE A 522 -26.06 -21.19 1.71
CA ILE A 522 -25.91 -21.84 3.00
C ILE A 522 -26.15 -20.80 4.09
N ASN A 523 -27.02 -21.10 5.04
CA ASN A 523 -27.36 -20.23 6.17
C ASN A 523 -27.07 -20.94 7.49
N PRO A 524 -25.87 -20.78 8.08
CA PRO A 524 -25.52 -21.41 9.34
C PRO A 524 -26.43 -20.88 10.49
N ARG A 525 -27.09 -21.79 11.20
CA ARG A 525 -27.77 -21.48 12.45
C ARG A 525 -26.82 -21.68 13.61
N ASP A 526 -26.85 -20.82 14.60
CA ASP A 526 -26.04 -20.90 15.81
C ASP A 526 -24.52 -21.10 15.51
N CYS A 527 -24.06 -20.53 14.37
CA CYS A 527 -22.66 -20.62 13.94
C CYS A 527 -22.16 -22.03 13.63
N ASN A 528 -23.03 -23.00 13.49
CA ASN A 528 -22.66 -24.37 13.15
C ASN A 528 -22.55 -24.55 11.63
N ILE A 529 -21.42 -24.07 11.05
CA ILE A 529 -21.13 -24.19 9.62
C ILE A 529 -21.13 -25.65 9.14
N PRO A 530 -20.49 -26.61 9.81
CA PRO A 530 -20.53 -28.01 9.40
C PRO A 530 -21.94 -28.59 9.34
N GLN A 531 -22.79 -28.25 10.28
CA GLN A 531 -24.21 -28.65 10.27
C GLN A 531 -24.93 -28.07 9.03
N ALA A 532 -24.75 -26.78 8.76
CA ALA A 532 -25.41 -26.15 7.61
C ALA A 532 -24.91 -26.72 6.26
N VAL A 533 -23.64 -27.08 6.15
CA VAL A 533 -23.07 -27.74 4.97
C VAL A 533 -23.65 -29.16 4.81
N SER A 534 -23.81 -29.90 5.90
CA SER A 534 -24.45 -31.23 5.88
C SER A 534 -25.91 -31.22 5.47
N GLU A 535 -26.61 -30.12 5.70
CA GLU A 535 -28.00 -29.90 5.26
C GLU A 535 -28.09 -29.41 3.82
N PHE A 536 -27.02 -28.82 3.30
CA PHE A 536 -26.97 -28.28 1.94
C PHE A 536 -26.60 -29.34 0.91
N PHE A 537 -25.55 -30.13 1.13
CA PHE A 537 -25.15 -31.25 0.27
C PHE A 537 -25.83 -32.53 0.72
N SER A 538 -26.20 -33.41 -0.24
CA SER A 538 -26.85 -34.69 0.07
C SER A 538 -25.89 -35.67 0.75
N ALA A 539 -24.61 -35.63 0.39
CA ALA A 539 -23.52 -36.38 1.00
C ALA A 539 -22.19 -35.70 0.66
N SER A 540 -21.17 -35.86 1.50
CA SER A 540 -19.86 -35.25 1.26
C SER A 540 -18.72 -36.20 1.71
N CYS A 541 -17.53 -35.96 1.14
CA CYS A 541 -16.27 -36.37 1.78
C CYS A 541 -15.53 -35.12 2.21
N VAL A 542 -15.49 -34.88 3.52
CA VAL A 542 -14.78 -33.78 4.18
C VAL A 542 -13.82 -34.39 5.21
N PRO A 543 -12.62 -34.83 4.81
CA PRO A 543 -11.66 -35.41 5.73
C PRO A 543 -11.41 -34.52 6.95
N SER A 544 -11.26 -35.14 8.13
CA SER A 544 -11.21 -34.52 9.47
C SER A 544 -12.56 -34.18 10.11
N ALA A 545 -13.68 -34.27 9.40
CA ALA A 545 -15.00 -33.92 10.00
C ALA A 545 -15.37 -34.92 11.14
N GLU A 546 -15.02 -36.18 11.03
CA GLU A 546 -15.31 -37.20 12.08
C GLU A 546 -14.62 -36.91 13.42
N GLN A 547 -13.38 -36.38 13.39
CA GLN A 547 -12.59 -36.08 14.60
C GLN A 547 -13.22 -34.98 15.47
N HIS A 548 -14.14 -34.21 14.92
CA HIS A 548 -14.81 -33.10 15.59
C HIS A 548 -16.28 -33.39 15.94
N ASN A 549 -16.73 -34.65 15.83
CA ASN A 549 -18.12 -35.04 16.06
C ASN A 549 -19.15 -34.28 15.24
N TYR A 550 -18.79 -33.90 14.01
CA TYR A 550 -19.71 -33.25 13.08
C TYR A 550 -20.62 -34.26 12.38
N PRO A 551 -21.70 -33.82 11.68
CA PRO A 551 -22.63 -34.72 11.04
C PRO A 551 -21.98 -35.78 10.15
N SER A 552 -22.38 -37.03 10.28
CA SER A 552 -21.81 -38.18 9.55
C SER A 552 -21.94 -38.08 8.04
N THR A 553 -22.91 -37.30 7.53
CA THR A 553 -23.09 -37.00 6.11
C THR A 553 -21.86 -36.33 5.48
N LEU A 554 -21.05 -35.61 6.27
CA LEU A 554 -19.80 -34.98 5.82
C LEU A 554 -18.67 -36.01 5.54
N CYS A 555 -18.77 -37.22 6.08
CA CYS A 555 -17.84 -38.32 5.86
C CYS A 555 -18.42 -39.45 5.00
N GLN A 556 -19.66 -39.30 4.54
CA GLN A 556 -20.41 -40.39 3.91
C GLN A 556 -19.76 -40.92 2.63
N LEU A 557 -19.15 -40.05 1.83
CA LEU A 557 -18.49 -40.43 0.56
C LEU A 557 -17.03 -40.84 0.76
N CYS A 558 -16.42 -40.59 1.92
CA CYS A 558 -15.03 -40.98 2.18
C CYS A 558 -14.89 -42.51 2.20
N ILE A 559 -13.76 -43.03 1.75
CA ILE A 559 -13.54 -44.48 1.52
C ILE A 559 -12.46 -45.10 2.38
N GLY A 560 -11.65 -44.28 3.08
CA GLY A 560 -10.56 -44.76 3.89
C GLY A 560 -9.39 -45.37 3.08
N ASP A 561 -8.60 -46.23 3.71
CA ASP A 561 -7.51 -46.96 3.08
C ASP A 561 -8.02 -48.19 2.29
N ASN A 562 -7.10 -49.02 1.77
CA ASN A 562 -7.46 -50.21 0.99
C ASN A 562 -8.21 -51.28 1.81
N SER A 563 -8.22 -51.18 3.13
CA SER A 563 -8.95 -52.05 4.04
C SER A 563 -10.19 -51.36 4.60
N GLU A 564 -10.59 -50.21 4.03
CA GLU A 564 -11.72 -49.37 4.48
C GLU A 564 -11.55 -48.79 5.91
N ASN A 565 -10.35 -48.91 6.52
CA ASN A 565 -10.02 -48.24 7.76
C ASN A 565 -9.67 -46.78 7.53
N ASN A 566 -9.58 -45.98 8.61
CA ASN A 566 -9.19 -44.57 8.56
C ASN A 566 -10.11 -43.70 7.69
N LYS A 567 -11.37 -44.09 7.54
CA LYS A 567 -12.37 -43.37 6.77
C LYS A 567 -12.52 -41.95 7.32
N CYS A 568 -12.46 -40.98 6.41
CA CYS A 568 -12.58 -39.54 6.76
C CYS A 568 -11.42 -38.98 7.60
N SER A 569 -10.28 -39.69 7.70
CA SER A 569 -9.11 -39.18 8.42
C SER A 569 -8.45 -38.00 7.70
N ALA A 570 -7.78 -37.12 8.47
CA ALA A 570 -7.03 -35.98 7.93
C ALA A 570 -5.60 -36.41 7.48
N SER A 571 -5.47 -37.55 6.85
CA SER A 571 -4.19 -38.07 6.41
C SER A 571 -4.29 -38.81 5.06
N SER A 572 -3.15 -39.17 4.47
CA SER A 572 -3.09 -39.95 3.24
C SER A 572 -3.70 -41.35 3.34
N GLN A 573 -4.06 -41.81 4.54
CA GLN A 573 -4.79 -43.07 4.74
C GLN A 573 -6.25 -42.94 4.25
N GLU A 574 -6.85 -41.75 4.27
CA GLU A 574 -8.08 -41.48 3.54
C GLU A 574 -7.72 -41.15 2.07
N ARG A 575 -8.06 -42.04 1.14
CA ARG A 575 -7.72 -41.91 -0.29
C ARG A 575 -8.32 -40.69 -0.96
N TYR A 576 -9.37 -40.08 -0.37
CA TYR A 576 -9.98 -38.84 -0.85
C TYR A 576 -9.45 -37.58 -0.14
N TYR A 577 -8.42 -37.71 0.71
CA TYR A 577 -7.78 -36.59 1.39
C TYR A 577 -6.92 -35.74 0.47
N SER A 578 -6.81 -34.47 0.75
CA SER A 578 -6.00 -33.48 0.03
C SER A 578 -6.48 -33.22 -1.41
N TYR A 579 -5.69 -32.53 -2.23
CA TYR A 579 -6.09 -32.08 -3.57
C TYR A 579 -6.37 -33.26 -4.53
N SER A 580 -5.39 -34.13 -4.72
CA SER A 580 -5.55 -35.29 -5.59
C SER A 580 -6.63 -36.25 -5.08
N GLY A 581 -6.79 -36.39 -3.76
CA GLY A 581 -7.85 -37.22 -3.18
C GLY A 581 -9.24 -36.65 -3.42
N ALA A 582 -9.47 -35.35 -3.24
CA ALA A 582 -10.76 -34.73 -3.57
C ALA A 582 -11.07 -34.81 -5.07
N PHE A 583 -10.07 -34.69 -5.92
CA PHE A 583 -10.22 -34.91 -7.37
C PHE A 583 -10.55 -36.38 -7.68
N ARG A 584 -9.90 -37.33 -7.01
CA ARG A 584 -10.18 -38.78 -7.14
C ARG A 584 -11.63 -39.11 -6.76
N CYS A 585 -12.17 -38.50 -5.69
CA CYS A 585 -13.57 -38.63 -5.26
C CYS A 585 -14.54 -38.24 -6.41
N LEU A 586 -14.24 -37.17 -7.16
CA LEU A 586 -14.99 -36.79 -8.35
C LEU A 586 -14.76 -37.75 -9.53
N ALA A 587 -13.51 -38.13 -9.77
CA ALA A 587 -13.13 -38.97 -10.89
C ALA A 587 -13.74 -40.38 -10.80
N GLU A 588 -13.86 -40.94 -9.60
CA GLU A 588 -14.48 -42.23 -9.31
C GLU A 588 -16.02 -42.16 -9.15
N ASP A 589 -16.67 -41.03 -9.52
CA ASP A 589 -18.12 -40.80 -9.46
C ASP A 589 -18.73 -40.87 -8.03
N ALA A 590 -17.90 -40.78 -6.99
CA ALA A 590 -18.40 -40.72 -5.63
C ALA A 590 -19.09 -39.35 -5.36
N GLY A 591 -18.58 -38.27 -5.90
CA GLY A 591 -19.16 -36.95 -5.80
C GLY A 591 -19.46 -36.29 -7.15
N ASP A 592 -20.35 -35.29 -7.16
CA ASP A 592 -20.75 -34.50 -8.32
C ASP A 592 -19.83 -33.30 -8.56
N VAL A 593 -19.23 -32.75 -7.50
CA VAL A 593 -18.35 -31.58 -7.54
C VAL A 593 -17.15 -31.77 -6.61
N ALA A 594 -15.95 -31.35 -7.05
CA ALA A 594 -14.76 -31.29 -6.21
C ALA A 594 -14.26 -29.86 -6.08
N PHE A 595 -13.93 -29.44 -4.86
CA PHE A 595 -13.32 -28.15 -4.55
C PHE A 595 -11.83 -28.31 -4.33
N VAL A 596 -11.04 -27.79 -5.28
CA VAL A 596 -9.60 -28.01 -5.38
C VAL A 596 -8.85 -26.76 -5.89
N LYS A 597 -7.53 -26.81 -5.96
CA LYS A 597 -6.74 -25.80 -6.68
C LYS A 597 -6.79 -26.06 -8.19
N HIS A 598 -6.65 -25.01 -9.00
CA HIS A 598 -6.74 -25.10 -10.48
C HIS A 598 -5.76 -26.09 -11.10
N SER A 599 -4.56 -26.25 -10.53
CA SER A 599 -3.53 -27.17 -11.04
C SER A 599 -3.85 -28.65 -10.83
N THR A 600 -4.75 -28.98 -9.88
CA THR A 600 -5.05 -30.36 -9.47
C THR A 600 -5.49 -31.23 -10.63
N VAL A 601 -6.35 -30.73 -11.52
CA VAL A 601 -6.80 -31.50 -12.68
C VAL A 601 -5.63 -31.88 -13.59
N PHE A 602 -4.75 -30.91 -13.87
CA PHE A 602 -3.60 -31.13 -14.75
C PHE A 602 -2.53 -32.05 -14.13
N GLU A 603 -2.41 -32.02 -12.79
CA GLU A 603 -1.48 -32.91 -12.07
C GLU A 603 -1.93 -34.37 -12.11
N ASN A 604 -3.23 -34.64 -12.31
CA ASN A 604 -3.83 -35.98 -12.21
C ASN A 604 -4.46 -36.49 -13.50
N THR A 605 -4.23 -35.84 -14.66
CA THR A 605 -4.76 -36.25 -15.97
C THR A 605 -3.67 -36.24 -17.04
N ASP A 606 -4.01 -36.65 -18.23
CA ASP A 606 -3.17 -36.61 -19.43
C ASP A 606 -1.83 -37.34 -19.25
N GLY A 607 -1.85 -38.43 -18.46
CA GLY A 607 -0.69 -39.30 -18.22
C GLY A 607 0.29 -38.75 -17.15
N LYS A 608 0.01 -37.63 -16.46
CA LYS A 608 0.92 -37.08 -15.43
C LYS A 608 0.85 -37.83 -14.12
N ASN A 609 -0.29 -38.42 -13.77
CA ASN A 609 -0.42 -39.28 -12.61
C ASN A 609 -0.49 -40.75 -13.07
N THR A 610 0.44 -41.57 -12.64
CA THR A 610 0.58 -42.99 -13.06
C THR A 610 -0.22 -43.97 -12.22
N GLU A 611 -0.90 -43.51 -11.15
CA GLU A 611 -1.77 -44.33 -10.36
C GLU A 611 -2.94 -44.89 -11.17
N SER A 612 -3.40 -46.12 -10.86
CA SER A 612 -4.40 -46.84 -11.62
C SER A 612 -5.72 -46.09 -11.81
N TRP A 613 -6.13 -45.30 -10.78
CA TRP A 613 -7.38 -44.52 -10.82
C TRP A 613 -7.31 -43.30 -11.76
N ALA A 614 -6.08 -42.81 -12.07
CA ALA A 614 -5.87 -41.58 -12.82
C ALA A 614 -5.32 -41.80 -14.24
N ARG A 615 -4.79 -42.98 -14.52
CA ARG A 615 -4.01 -43.29 -15.71
C ARG A 615 -4.70 -42.90 -17.03
N ASP A 616 -6.01 -43.14 -17.12
CA ASP A 616 -6.79 -42.96 -18.36
C ASP A 616 -7.62 -41.66 -18.38
N LEU A 617 -7.49 -40.81 -17.33
CA LEU A 617 -8.22 -39.55 -17.24
C LEU A 617 -7.62 -38.50 -18.16
N LYS A 618 -8.50 -37.74 -18.82
CA LYS A 618 -8.14 -36.58 -19.63
C LYS A 618 -8.66 -35.30 -19.02
N SER A 619 -7.86 -34.22 -19.06
CA SER A 619 -8.27 -32.91 -18.56
C SER A 619 -9.53 -32.38 -19.28
N SER A 620 -9.73 -32.76 -20.56
CA SER A 620 -10.93 -32.43 -21.35
C SER A 620 -12.24 -33.07 -20.84
N ASP A 621 -12.15 -34.07 -19.95
CA ASP A 621 -13.35 -34.74 -19.40
C ASP A 621 -13.95 -33.96 -18.23
N PHE A 622 -13.32 -32.83 -17.84
CA PHE A 622 -13.73 -32.00 -16.74
C PHE A 622 -14.01 -30.56 -17.17
N GLN A 623 -14.81 -29.85 -16.37
CA GLN A 623 -15.13 -28.43 -16.55
C GLN A 623 -15.16 -27.72 -15.19
N LEU A 624 -15.04 -26.39 -15.22
CA LEU A 624 -15.16 -25.52 -14.07
C LEU A 624 -16.58 -24.96 -13.94
N LEU A 625 -17.06 -24.79 -12.70
CA LEU A 625 -18.24 -24.01 -12.39
C LEU A 625 -17.79 -22.58 -12.00
N CYS A 626 -18.24 -21.60 -12.77
CA CYS A 626 -17.88 -20.19 -12.54
C CYS A 626 -18.85 -19.51 -11.56
N ARG A 627 -18.38 -18.52 -10.80
CA ARG A 627 -19.19 -17.75 -9.83
C ARG A 627 -20.43 -17.09 -10.45
N ASN A 628 -20.40 -16.75 -11.73
CA ASN A 628 -21.49 -16.12 -12.47
C ASN A 628 -22.55 -17.12 -13.00
N GLY A 629 -22.42 -18.41 -12.69
CA GLY A 629 -23.32 -19.46 -13.16
C GLY A 629 -22.94 -20.09 -14.51
N ALA A 630 -21.90 -19.63 -15.16
CA ALA A 630 -21.39 -20.25 -16.37
C ALA A 630 -20.56 -21.51 -16.08
N ARG A 631 -20.26 -22.29 -17.12
CA ARG A 631 -19.25 -23.38 -17.12
C ARG A 631 -18.12 -23.00 -18.07
N ALA A 632 -16.91 -23.42 -17.74
CA ALA A 632 -15.73 -23.15 -18.56
C ALA A 632 -14.81 -24.37 -18.65
N GLU A 633 -13.93 -24.35 -19.64
CA GLU A 633 -12.86 -25.33 -19.76
C GLU A 633 -11.86 -25.18 -18.61
N VAL A 634 -11.23 -26.28 -18.19
CA VAL A 634 -10.28 -26.30 -17.09
C VAL A 634 -9.09 -25.35 -17.30
N THR A 635 -8.75 -25.04 -18.55
CA THR A 635 -7.69 -24.06 -18.91
C THR A 635 -8.09 -22.61 -18.67
N GLN A 636 -9.39 -22.31 -18.50
CA GLN A 636 -9.91 -20.96 -18.31
C GLN A 636 -10.04 -20.58 -16.82
N PHE A 637 -9.26 -21.19 -15.96
CA PHE A 637 -9.32 -20.99 -14.50
C PHE A 637 -9.07 -19.53 -14.08
N ALA A 638 -8.30 -18.76 -14.85
CA ALA A 638 -8.04 -17.36 -14.55
C ALA A 638 -9.31 -16.48 -14.62
N GLN A 639 -10.29 -16.87 -15.46
CA GLN A 639 -11.59 -16.20 -15.62
C GLN A 639 -12.73 -16.92 -14.92
N CYS A 640 -12.53 -18.22 -14.57
CA CYS A 640 -13.55 -19.08 -13.98
C CYS A 640 -13.01 -19.79 -12.73
N HIS A 641 -13.08 -19.13 -11.61
CA HIS A 641 -12.63 -19.62 -10.30
C HIS A 641 -13.58 -19.15 -9.19
N LEU A 642 -13.41 -19.70 -8.00
CA LEU A 642 -14.17 -19.27 -6.81
C LEU A 642 -13.49 -18.09 -6.12
N ALA A 643 -12.17 -18.14 -6.00
CA ALA A 643 -11.31 -17.02 -5.58
C ALA A 643 -9.87 -17.25 -6.05
N ARG A 644 -9.16 -16.15 -6.27
CA ARG A 644 -7.71 -16.09 -6.32
C ARG A 644 -7.18 -16.20 -4.89
N VAL A 645 -6.38 -17.21 -4.60
CA VAL A 645 -5.78 -17.41 -3.26
C VAL A 645 -4.35 -16.88 -3.29
N PRO A 646 -4.06 -15.82 -2.58
CA PRO A 646 -2.73 -15.20 -2.59
C PRO A 646 -1.71 -16.09 -1.87
N ALA A 647 -0.45 -15.92 -2.23
CA ALA A 647 0.66 -16.49 -1.49
C ALA A 647 0.81 -15.81 -0.12
N GLN A 648 1.65 -16.41 0.72
CA GLN A 648 2.10 -15.83 1.97
C GLN A 648 2.69 -14.43 1.74
N ALA A 649 2.47 -13.52 2.69
CA ALA A 649 3.05 -12.18 2.67
C ALA A 649 3.82 -11.89 3.97
N ILE A 650 4.80 -11.03 3.81
CA ILE A 650 5.55 -10.44 4.91
C ILE A 650 4.77 -9.22 5.36
N MET A 651 4.24 -9.26 6.60
CA MET A 651 3.40 -8.21 7.16
C MET A 651 4.18 -7.34 8.13
N VAL A 652 3.92 -6.04 8.09
CA VAL A 652 4.62 -5.01 8.87
C VAL A 652 3.66 -3.92 9.34
N HIS A 653 4.13 -3.05 10.24
CA HIS A 653 3.42 -1.83 10.62
C HIS A 653 3.33 -0.87 9.41
N PRO A 654 2.24 -0.09 9.22
CA PRO A 654 2.07 0.84 8.09
C PRO A 654 3.19 1.89 7.95
N ASP A 655 3.87 2.25 9.04
CA ASP A 655 4.97 3.21 9.03
C ASP A 655 6.31 2.60 8.56
N THR A 656 6.38 1.28 8.38
CA THR A 656 7.60 0.59 7.92
C THR A 656 7.86 0.93 6.45
N ASN A 657 9.13 1.21 6.11
CA ASN A 657 9.53 1.36 4.72
C ASN A 657 9.55 -0.01 4.01
N ILE A 658 8.42 -0.33 3.37
CA ILE A 658 8.22 -1.62 2.68
C ILE A 658 9.21 -1.82 1.51
N PHE A 659 9.69 -0.75 0.88
CA PHE A 659 10.64 -0.83 -0.22
C PHE A 659 12.05 -1.20 0.27
N ALA A 660 12.47 -0.64 1.40
CA ALA A 660 13.75 -0.99 2.02
C ALA A 660 13.74 -2.44 2.49
N LEU A 661 12.63 -2.90 3.07
CA LEU A 661 12.45 -4.29 3.50
C LEU A 661 12.43 -5.24 2.29
N TYR A 662 11.67 -4.92 1.24
CA TYR A 662 11.69 -5.72 0.00
C TYR A 662 13.09 -5.76 -0.60
N GLY A 663 13.80 -4.63 -0.66
CA GLY A 663 15.18 -4.56 -1.17
C GLY A 663 16.15 -5.47 -0.40
N LEU A 664 16.01 -5.57 0.93
CA LEU A 664 16.77 -6.51 1.75
C LEU A 664 16.46 -7.97 1.37
N LEU A 665 15.18 -8.32 1.26
CA LEU A 665 14.75 -9.69 0.94
C LEU A 665 15.10 -10.08 -0.51
N ASP A 666 14.97 -9.15 -1.46
CA ASP A 666 15.35 -9.34 -2.85
C ASP A 666 16.85 -9.61 -2.97
N LYS A 667 17.67 -8.85 -2.26
CA LYS A 667 19.11 -9.10 -2.20
C LYS A 667 19.46 -10.42 -1.50
N ALA A 668 18.72 -10.79 -0.46
CA ALA A 668 18.91 -12.05 0.23
C ALA A 668 18.59 -13.26 -0.68
N GLN A 669 17.53 -13.20 -1.48
CA GLN A 669 17.20 -14.30 -2.38
C GLN A 669 18.20 -14.48 -3.55
N GLU A 670 18.97 -13.45 -3.95
CA GLU A 670 20.08 -13.63 -4.90
C GLU A 670 21.17 -14.56 -4.34
N TYR A 671 21.41 -14.52 -3.02
CA TYR A 671 22.40 -15.36 -2.36
C TYR A 671 21.85 -16.69 -1.88
N PHE A 672 20.59 -16.72 -1.42
CA PHE A 672 20.01 -17.82 -0.64
C PHE A 672 18.70 -18.38 -1.22
N GLY A 673 18.26 -17.91 -2.38
CA GLY A 673 17.10 -18.42 -3.10
C GLY A 673 17.39 -19.71 -3.89
N ASN A 674 16.40 -20.20 -4.63
CA ASN A 674 16.46 -21.50 -5.34
C ASN A 674 17.59 -21.63 -6.38
N ASN A 675 18.06 -20.53 -6.95
CA ASN A 675 19.13 -20.53 -7.95
C ASN A 675 20.53 -20.53 -7.35
N SER A 676 20.66 -20.54 -6.02
CA SER A 676 21.96 -20.55 -5.37
C SER A 676 22.56 -21.98 -5.34
N ASN A 677 23.61 -22.20 -6.12
CA ASN A 677 24.36 -23.47 -6.15
C ASN A 677 25.29 -23.70 -4.94
N ARG A 678 25.03 -23.06 -3.79
CA ARG A 678 25.92 -23.09 -2.62
C ARG A 678 25.38 -24.01 -1.53
N ASN A 679 26.28 -24.79 -0.93
CA ASN A 679 26.02 -25.48 0.33
C ASN A 679 25.87 -24.42 1.44
N GLY A 680 24.75 -24.41 2.17
CA GLY A 680 24.48 -23.47 3.26
C GLY A 680 23.01 -23.14 3.40
N PHE A 681 22.72 -22.04 4.08
CA PHE A 681 21.34 -21.59 4.31
C PHE A 681 20.59 -21.37 3.00
N LYS A 682 19.33 -21.84 2.97
CA LYS A 682 18.38 -21.63 1.87
C LYS A 682 17.08 -21.03 2.41
N MET A 683 16.61 -19.95 1.82
CA MET A 683 15.37 -19.26 2.25
C MET A 683 14.16 -20.17 2.13
N PHE A 684 14.03 -20.92 1.02
CA PHE A 684 12.85 -21.71 0.67
C PHE A 684 13.06 -23.21 0.88
N ASP A 685 13.85 -23.60 1.89
CA ASP A 685 14.05 -25.00 2.29
C ASP A 685 14.06 -25.09 3.81
N SER A 686 13.09 -25.84 4.36
CA SER A 686 12.93 -26.05 5.79
C SER A 686 13.45 -27.41 6.27
N SER A 687 13.92 -28.27 5.36
CA SER A 687 14.27 -29.66 5.65
C SER A 687 15.39 -29.82 6.67
N ALA A 688 16.39 -28.90 6.66
CA ALA A 688 17.51 -28.87 7.60
C ALA A 688 17.07 -28.58 9.05
N PHE A 689 15.86 -28.03 9.25
CA PHE A 689 15.33 -27.60 10.55
C PHE A 689 14.23 -28.53 11.08
N GLN A 690 14.11 -29.74 10.53
CA GLN A 690 13.09 -30.74 10.92
C GLN A 690 11.64 -30.23 10.81
N GLY A 691 11.39 -29.26 9.93
CA GLY A 691 10.08 -28.64 9.73
C GLY A 691 9.71 -28.55 8.26
N LYS A 692 8.57 -27.93 8.01
CA LYS A 692 8.05 -27.64 6.67
C LYS A 692 7.44 -26.25 6.66
N ASP A 693 7.69 -25.52 5.57
CA ASP A 693 7.12 -24.18 5.39
C ASP A 693 7.46 -23.18 6.52
N LEU A 694 8.66 -23.31 7.12
CA LEU A 694 9.12 -22.45 8.21
C LEU A 694 9.48 -21.07 7.68
N ILE A 695 8.92 -20.00 8.23
CA ILE A 695 9.09 -18.59 7.85
C ILE A 695 8.61 -18.33 6.41
N PHE A 696 9.17 -19.07 5.44
CA PHE A 696 8.80 -19.03 4.02
C PHE A 696 8.32 -20.42 3.58
N LYS A 697 7.43 -20.46 2.58
CA LYS A 697 6.98 -21.72 1.99
C LYS A 697 8.11 -22.41 1.23
N ASP A 698 8.29 -23.71 1.48
CA ASP A 698 9.28 -24.53 0.75
C ASP A 698 8.97 -24.61 -0.77
N SER A 699 7.71 -24.36 -1.16
CA SER A 699 7.28 -24.28 -2.55
C SER A 699 7.50 -22.92 -3.19
N ALA A 700 7.90 -21.90 -2.44
CA ALA A 700 8.20 -20.59 -2.99
C ALA A 700 9.47 -20.64 -3.84
N VAL A 701 9.49 -19.90 -4.94
CA VAL A 701 10.64 -19.77 -5.83
C VAL A 701 11.32 -18.42 -5.73
N LYS A 702 10.57 -17.39 -5.32
CA LYS A 702 11.11 -16.03 -5.12
C LYS A 702 10.21 -15.19 -4.23
N ILE A 703 10.80 -14.12 -3.67
CA ILE A 703 10.08 -13.00 -3.06
C ILE A 703 9.77 -11.98 -4.14
N VAL A 704 8.57 -11.40 -4.09
CA VAL A 704 8.08 -10.41 -5.04
C VAL A 704 7.58 -9.15 -4.31
N PRO A 705 7.65 -7.97 -4.95
CA PRO A 705 7.12 -6.74 -4.38
C PRO A 705 5.59 -6.80 -4.30
N VAL A 706 5.01 -6.03 -3.40
CA VAL A 706 3.54 -5.92 -3.28
C VAL A 706 2.89 -5.10 -4.41
N GLU A 707 3.69 -4.35 -5.18
CA GLU A 707 3.24 -3.48 -6.28
C GLU A 707 2.16 -2.48 -5.82
N GLU A 708 0.99 -2.47 -6.48
CA GLU A 708 -0.15 -1.62 -6.11
C GLU A 708 -1.03 -2.24 -5.01
N ARG A 709 -0.77 -3.48 -4.57
CA ARG A 709 -1.57 -4.24 -3.58
C ARG A 709 -1.06 -4.00 -2.15
N ARG A 710 -1.21 -2.79 -1.66
CA ARG A 710 -0.60 -2.31 -0.39
C ARG A 710 -1.45 -2.50 0.85
N THR A 711 -2.71 -2.81 0.67
CA THR A 711 -3.59 -3.17 1.76
C THR A 711 -3.83 -4.68 1.78
N TYR A 712 -4.21 -5.21 2.94
CA TYR A 712 -4.58 -6.63 3.03
C TYR A 712 -5.69 -7.01 2.05
N ALA A 713 -6.66 -6.11 1.83
CA ALA A 713 -7.79 -6.37 0.95
C ALA A 713 -7.37 -6.43 -0.54
N GLU A 714 -6.46 -5.55 -0.97
CA GLU A 714 -5.90 -5.57 -2.33
C GLU A 714 -4.99 -6.78 -2.55
N TRP A 715 -4.19 -7.15 -1.53
CA TRP A 715 -3.34 -8.35 -1.59
C TRP A 715 -4.17 -9.62 -1.71
N LEU A 716 -5.19 -9.76 -0.88
CA LEU A 716 -6.07 -10.94 -0.84
C LEU A 716 -7.01 -11.03 -2.05
N GLY A 717 -7.49 -9.89 -2.54
CA GLY A 717 -8.52 -9.82 -3.59
C GLY A 717 -9.94 -9.97 -3.04
N SER A 718 -10.90 -9.34 -3.73
CA SER A 718 -12.29 -9.21 -3.28
C SER A 718 -12.99 -10.56 -3.04
N GLU A 719 -12.79 -11.55 -3.93
CA GLU A 719 -13.43 -12.87 -3.82
C GLU A 719 -12.93 -13.67 -2.61
N TYR A 720 -11.64 -13.53 -2.28
CA TYR A 720 -11.06 -14.19 -1.11
C TYR A 720 -11.56 -13.55 0.18
N VAL A 721 -11.55 -12.21 0.25
CA VAL A 721 -12.09 -11.44 1.39
C VAL A 721 -13.57 -11.77 1.60
N GLU A 722 -14.38 -11.76 0.53
CA GLU A 722 -15.80 -12.13 0.58
C GLU A 722 -16.02 -13.53 1.17
N SER A 723 -15.18 -14.49 0.77
CA SER A 723 -15.26 -15.86 1.28
C SER A 723 -14.90 -15.95 2.77
N LEU A 724 -13.87 -15.22 3.22
CA LEU A 724 -13.53 -15.15 4.65
C LEU A 724 -14.63 -14.47 5.48
N GLU A 725 -15.22 -13.39 4.97
CA GLU A 725 -16.35 -12.72 5.61
C GLU A 725 -17.58 -13.64 5.72
N GLY A 726 -17.82 -14.48 4.72
CA GLY A 726 -18.88 -15.51 4.78
C GLY A 726 -18.67 -16.50 5.93
N MET A 727 -17.40 -16.87 6.19
CA MET A 727 -17.05 -17.75 7.32
C MET A 727 -17.16 -17.04 8.69
N GLN A 728 -17.09 -15.70 8.73
CA GLN A 728 -17.14 -14.85 9.93
C GLN A 728 -18.48 -14.12 10.05
N THR A 729 -19.63 -14.76 9.80
CA THR A 729 -20.92 -14.09 9.88
C THR A 729 -21.10 -13.37 11.23
N PRO A 730 -21.74 -12.17 11.27
CA PRO A 730 -21.89 -11.36 12.51
C PRO A 730 -22.58 -12.10 13.67
N GLN A 731 -23.38 -13.11 13.36
CA GLN A 731 -24.01 -13.99 14.35
C GLN A 731 -23.00 -14.93 15.02
N CYS A 732 -21.82 -15.12 14.43
CA CYS A 732 -20.78 -16.05 14.90
C CYS A 732 -19.64 -15.38 15.69
N SER A 733 -19.43 -14.08 15.54
CA SER A 733 -18.41 -13.34 16.29
C SER A 733 -18.76 -13.09 17.77
N GLY A 734 -20.01 -13.28 18.16
CA GLY A 734 -20.47 -13.12 19.56
C GLY A 734 -20.25 -14.32 20.47
N ALA A 735 -20.02 -15.52 19.95
CA ALA A 735 -19.89 -16.74 20.75
C ALA A 735 -18.47 -16.96 21.31
N GLY A 736 -17.42 -16.49 20.61
CA GLY A 736 -16.03 -16.60 21.06
C GLY A 736 -15.70 -15.69 22.25
N ASN A 737 -16.32 -14.50 22.33
CA ASN A 737 -16.08 -13.55 23.43
C ASN A 737 -16.79 -13.89 24.73
N LYS A 738 -17.79 -14.78 24.73
CA LYS A 738 -18.44 -15.22 26.00
C LYS A 738 -17.67 -16.31 26.75
N LEU A 739 -16.86 -17.10 26.07
CA LEU A 739 -16.04 -18.13 26.71
C LEU A 739 -14.77 -17.55 27.35
N THR A 740 -14.19 -16.48 26.79
CA THR A 740 -13.04 -15.76 27.39
C THR A 740 -13.43 -14.91 28.59
N GLN A 741 -14.65 -14.34 28.65
CA GLN A 741 -15.12 -13.59 29.82
C GLN A 741 -15.53 -14.46 30.99
N GLN A 742 -15.97 -15.72 30.79
CA GLN A 742 -16.27 -16.63 31.89
C GLN A 742 -15.03 -17.22 32.55
N HIS A 743 -13.91 -17.34 31.85
CA HIS A 743 -12.64 -17.76 32.45
C HIS A 743 -11.88 -16.64 33.18
N LEU A 744 -12.16 -15.37 32.88
CA LEU A 744 -11.57 -14.23 33.61
C LEU A 744 -12.29 -13.93 34.93
N LEU A 745 -13.55 -14.38 35.11
CA LEU A 745 -14.31 -14.16 36.35
C LEU A 745 -14.07 -15.21 37.45
N VAL A 746 -13.33 -16.29 37.17
CA VAL A 746 -13.01 -17.34 38.15
C VAL A 746 -11.64 -17.14 38.80
N ILE A 747 -10.76 -16.26 38.27
CA ILE A 747 -9.40 -16.03 38.82
C ILE A 747 -9.33 -14.84 39.78
N THR A 748 -10.39 -14.05 39.97
CA THR A 748 -10.37 -12.87 40.86
C THR A 748 -11.03 -13.07 42.22
N PHE A 749 -11.40 -14.30 42.63
CA PHE A 749 -12.05 -14.55 43.94
C PHE A 749 -11.37 -15.61 44.81
N VAL A 750 -10.06 -15.75 44.80
CA VAL A 750 -9.33 -16.43 45.88
C VAL A 750 -7.96 -15.77 46.01
N PRO A 751 -7.84 -14.73 46.81
CA PRO A 751 -7.08 -14.81 48.04
C PRO A 751 -7.54 -13.82 49.13
N PHE A 752 -8.55 -14.17 49.92
CA PHE A 752 -8.83 -13.42 51.17
C PHE A 752 -9.38 -14.33 52.28
N ILE A 753 -8.98 -15.58 52.35
CA ILE A 753 -9.21 -16.41 53.52
C ILE A 753 -8.01 -17.35 53.71
N ILE A 754 -6.87 -16.86 54.22
CA ILE A 754 -5.84 -17.54 55.02
C ILE A 754 -4.93 -16.43 55.58
N LEU A 755 -5.41 -15.71 56.55
CA LEU A 755 -4.59 -14.92 57.49
C LEU A 755 -5.45 -14.65 58.72
N GLY A 756 -5.69 -15.71 59.46
CA GLY A 756 -6.42 -15.61 60.71
C GLY A 756 -6.43 -16.96 61.43
N GLN A 757 -5.28 -17.52 61.76
CA GLN A 757 -5.05 -18.42 62.88
C GLN A 757 -3.57 -18.87 62.86
N LEU A 758 -2.76 -18.13 63.60
CA LEU A 758 -1.53 -18.58 64.26
C LEU A 758 -1.05 -17.40 65.17
N GLN A 759 -1.81 -17.23 66.24
CA GLN A 759 -1.27 -16.71 67.47
C GLN A 759 -1.71 -17.62 68.60
N GLY A 760 -0.73 -18.25 69.19
CA GLY A 760 -0.88 -19.07 70.43
C GLY A 760 -0.15 -20.39 70.35
N LEU A 761 1.01 -20.36 70.85
CA LEU A 761 1.64 -21.32 71.82
C LEU A 761 3.14 -21.49 71.55
N ASP A 762 3.88 -20.94 72.55
CA ASP A 762 5.28 -21.17 72.97
C ASP A 762 6.38 -20.81 72.01
#